data_7e9167d69c174d579dc72b430d33ff1d
#
_entry.id   7e9167d69c174d579dc72b430d33ff1d
#
_cell.length_a   1.000
_cell.length_b   1.000
_cell.length_c   1.000
_cell.angle_alpha   90.00
_cell.angle_beta   90.00
_cell.angle_gamma   90.00
#
_symmetry.space_group_name_H-M   'P 1'
#
loop_
_entity.id
_entity.type
_entity.pdbx_description
1 polymer ?
#
loop_
_entity_poly.entity_id
_entity_poly.type
_entity_poly.pdbx_seq_one_letter_code
_entity_poly.pdbx_strand_id
1 'polypeptide(L)'
;MYEKLPQELKERGAFCLWRYEQCNGDNTKVPYQISGLRGNSTNRAAFTDFTSAVSHRDSYDGIGIGVFGDICAIDIDHCVENGTLSDMAKDIIARMDSYTEYSPSGNGVRILFKAALPAYDRECYYINNRRLGLEVYVAGYTNRFVTVTGNAIKGSGLECRPEALQDVLERYMRRPEKAAAKISAPGSYLSDASVLKKASSSKQAEKFNALWNGQVPEGKSHSEADAALCAILAFWCGGDLAQMDRLFRQSGLYREKWEREDYRMNTLQGAIGTCADFYKPAGKSSAADDFNDIGQAVQAITSAENDRYPWNDIGNGRLFADVFKGIARYVPERKQWFIYDGTRWAPDTGALKAMELCKDLADAVMKYALSLHDEHKRKSYIDFCRRWQSRHVRITILNDAQSVYPISMEDFDSDKYLFNCTNGTIDLRTMEFREHDAEDKLTKIAPVEYMPNAKSDRFDSFIREIMSGDMSKARFLQKSVGYSVSGDTRFECMFFLYGATTRNGKGTLMESILRVMGDYGKSVRAETLAQKHNPNSQAPSEDLARLASIRLANIAEPSRGLVLNAAQVKNMTGNDTINARFLHENSFDFEPQFKINVNTNYLPVITDTTMFTSERVLIIPFDKHFEAWEQDKGLKAAFRKPEAQSAILNWLLEGYRLLQTEGFMSPQSVIDATNAYYHDSDKNGQFAEDCLICDPNAETKTSALYDAYRTWCSQNGCYAENNRNFIAELRKLKRVR
;
A
#
# COMPACT_ATOMS: atom_id res chain seq x y z
N MET A 1 -29.26 -26.31 33.53
CA MET A 1 -28.88 -26.50 32.13
C MET A 1 -27.37 -26.29 31.96
N TYR A 2 -26.77 -25.19 32.48
CA TYR A 2 -25.33 -24.88 32.32
C TYR A 2 -24.41 -25.45 33.41
N GLU A 3 -24.90 -26.26 34.29
CA GLU A 3 -24.14 -26.84 35.42
C GLU A 3 -22.97 -27.71 34.94
N LYS A 4 -23.16 -28.41 33.82
CA LYS A 4 -22.15 -29.31 33.20
C LYS A 4 -21.05 -28.62 32.43
N LEU A 5 -21.08 -27.29 32.26
CA LEU A 5 -19.96 -26.54 31.67
C LEU A 5 -18.70 -26.69 32.54
N PRO A 6 -17.50 -26.82 31.96
CA PRO A 6 -16.25 -26.88 32.72
C PRO A 6 -16.11 -25.73 33.70
N GLN A 7 -15.63 -26.03 34.90
CA GLN A 7 -15.45 -24.99 35.93
C GLN A 7 -14.49 -23.89 35.48
N GLU A 8 -13.38 -24.25 34.82
CA GLU A 8 -12.43 -23.29 34.25
C GLU A 8 -13.10 -22.36 33.22
N LEU A 9 -14.04 -22.89 32.44
CA LEU A 9 -14.78 -22.09 31.47
C LEU A 9 -15.66 -21.05 32.15
N LYS A 10 -16.33 -21.42 33.25
CA LYS A 10 -17.17 -20.51 34.05
C LYS A 10 -16.36 -19.39 34.70
N GLU A 11 -15.12 -19.68 35.13
CA GLU A 11 -14.26 -18.73 35.82
C GLU A 11 -13.54 -17.77 34.86
N ARG A 12 -13.10 -18.26 33.70
CA ARG A 12 -12.26 -17.51 32.75
C ARG A 12 -12.99 -17.02 31.50
N GLY A 13 -14.13 -17.63 31.19
CA GLY A 13 -14.89 -17.35 29.99
C GLY A 13 -15.48 -15.94 29.96
N ALA A 14 -15.67 -15.43 28.77
CA ALA A 14 -16.39 -14.19 28.50
C ALA A 14 -17.76 -14.56 27.95
N PHE A 15 -18.84 -14.26 28.67
CA PHE A 15 -20.17 -14.68 28.29
C PHE A 15 -21.02 -13.53 27.77
N CYS A 16 -21.98 -13.85 26.89
CA CYS A 16 -23.00 -12.93 26.40
C CYS A 16 -24.36 -13.66 26.39
N LEU A 17 -25.42 -12.90 26.28
CA LEU A 17 -26.74 -13.38 25.96
C LEU A 17 -26.92 -13.49 24.46
N TRP A 18 -27.82 -14.29 23.95
CA TRP A 18 -28.15 -14.33 22.53
C TRP A 18 -29.61 -14.68 22.30
N ARG A 19 -30.14 -14.24 21.14
CA ARG A 19 -31.44 -14.65 20.64
C ARG A 19 -31.43 -14.73 19.10
N TYR A 20 -32.45 -15.43 18.57
CA TYR A 20 -32.68 -15.48 17.15
C TYR A 20 -33.31 -14.18 16.67
N GLU A 21 -32.79 -13.65 15.58
CA GLU A 21 -33.36 -12.52 14.85
C GLU A 21 -33.44 -12.84 13.37
N GLN A 22 -34.45 -12.29 12.70
CA GLN A 22 -34.57 -12.34 11.24
C GLN A 22 -33.62 -11.31 10.64
N CYS A 23 -32.55 -11.76 10.01
CA CYS A 23 -31.62 -10.91 9.28
C CYS A 23 -31.56 -11.37 7.82
N ASN A 24 -31.98 -10.52 6.90
CA ASN A 24 -31.99 -10.81 5.45
C ASN A 24 -32.73 -12.09 5.04
N GLY A 25 -33.79 -12.46 5.77
CA GLY A 25 -34.59 -13.65 5.51
C GLY A 25 -34.15 -14.93 6.22
N ASP A 26 -32.98 -14.91 6.88
CA ASP A 26 -32.44 -16.03 7.63
C ASP A 26 -32.53 -15.80 9.15
N ASN A 27 -32.77 -16.87 9.92
CA ASN A 27 -32.71 -16.85 11.38
C ASN A 27 -31.23 -16.82 11.83
N THR A 28 -30.80 -15.69 12.37
CA THR A 28 -29.41 -15.48 12.81
C THR A 28 -29.35 -15.36 14.33
N LYS A 29 -28.33 -15.97 14.95
CA LYS A 29 -28.03 -15.85 16.37
C LYS A 29 -27.32 -14.53 16.62
N VAL A 30 -27.97 -13.58 17.29
CA VAL A 30 -27.43 -12.24 17.55
C VAL A 30 -27.01 -12.16 19.02
N PRO A 31 -25.76 -11.75 19.34
CA PRO A 31 -25.30 -11.59 20.70
C PRO A 31 -25.84 -10.32 21.35
N TYR A 32 -26.06 -10.37 22.65
CA TYR A 32 -26.54 -9.27 23.47
C TYR A 32 -25.71 -9.12 24.75
N GLN A 33 -25.53 -7.90 25.18
CA GLN A 33 -24.99 -7.57 26.49
C GLN A 33 -26.08 -7.71 27.56
N ILE A 34 -25.69 -7.87 28.83
CA ILE A 34 -26.63 -7.88 29.95
C ILE A 34 -27.43 -6.60 30.09
N SER A 35 -26.95 -5.49 29.53
CA SER A 35 -27.66 -4.21 29.44
C SER A 35 -28.81 -4.19 28.42
N GLY A 36 -29.00 -5.25 27.65
CA GLY A 36 -30.01 -5.34 26.59
C GLY A 36 -29.57 -4.76 25.24
N LEU A 37 -28.39 -4.18 25.15
CA LEU A 37 -27.83 -3.70 23.89
C LEU A 37 -27.26 -4.86 23.05
N ARG A 38 -27.33 -4.76 21.72
CA ARG A 38 -26.67 -5.73 20.86
C ARG A 38 -25.18 -5.80 21.18
N GLY A 39 -24.64 -7.00 21.30
CA GLY A 39 -23.24 -7.27 21.56
C GLY A 39 -22.42 -7.23 20.26
N ASN A 40 -21.21 -6.68 20.34
CA ASN A 40 -20.22 -6.85 19.27
C ASN A 40 -19.37 -8.08 19.58
N SER A 41 -19.47 -9.12 18.77
CA SER A 41 -18.78 -10.41 18.98
C SER A 41 -17.24 -10.30 18.94
N THR A 42 -16.68 -9.20 18.46
CA THR A 42 -15.23 -8.96 18.41
C THR A 42 -14.70 -8.13 19.58
N ASN A 43 -15.59 -7.50 20.36
CA ASN A 43 -15.21 -6.64 21.47
C ASN A 43 -15.39 -7.35 22.81
N ARG A 44 -14.28 -7.67 23.50
CA ARG A 44 -14.29 -8.33 24.82
C ARG A 44 -15.11 -7.57 25.87
N ALA A 45 -15.17 -6.25 25.80
CA ALA A 45 -15.92 -5.42 26.75
C ALA A 45 -17.46 -5.56 26.61
N ALA A 46 -17.94 -6.15 25.51
CA ALA A 46 -19.37 -6.45 25.32
C ALA A 46 -19.81 -7.76 26.01
N PHE A 47 -18.89 -8.46 26.68
CA PHE A 47 -19.12 -9.73 27.36
C PHE A 47 -19.00 -9.57 28.88
N THR A 48 -19.66 -10.44 29.62
CA THR A 48 -19.71 -10.46 31.09
C THR A 48 -19.18 -11.78 31.65
N ASP A 49 -19.20 -11.93 32.98
CA ASP A 49 -18.94 -13.19 33.67
C ASP A 49 -20.11 -14.18 33.55
N PHE A 50 -19.85 -15.44 33.89
CA PHE A 50 -20.82 -16.52 33.80
C PHE A 50 -22.07 -16.29 34.65
N THR A 51 -21.90 -15.88 35.90
CA THR A 51 -22.98 -15.69 36.87
C THR A 51 -23.96 -14.63 36.42
N SER A 52 -23.40 -13.50 35.96
CA SER A 52 -24.18 -12.39 35.41
C SER A 52 -24.91 -12.78 34.12
N ALA A 53 -24.29 -13.53 33.22
CA ALA A 53 -24.95 -13.99 32.00
C ALA A 53 -26.11 -14.96 32.30
N VAL A 54 -25.91 -15.91 33.22
CA VAL A 54 -26.95 -16.86 33.61
C VAL A 54 -28.12 -16.17 34.30
N SER A 55 -27.88 -15.19 35.16
CA SER A 55 -28.93 -14.46 35.88
C SER A 55 -29.83 -13.59 34.99
N HIS A 56 -29.36 -13.18 33.83
CA HIS A 56 -30.10 -12.32 32.90
C HIS A 56 -30.68 -13.07 31.68
N ARG A 57 -30.57 -14.41 31.65
CA ARG A 57 -30.88 -15.17 30.44
C ARG A 57 -32.37 -15.32 30.12
N ASP A 58 -33.28 -15.13 31.10
CA ASP A 58 -34.72 -15.54 30.98
C ASP A 58 -35.47 -14.84 29.84
N SER A 59 -34.97 -13.71 29.35
CA SER A 59 -35.53 -13.00 28.21
C SER A 59 -34.81 -13.30 26.89
N TYR A 60 -33.92 -14.31 26.86
CA TYR A 60 -33.07 -14.64 25.72
C TYR A 60 -33.11 -16.14 25.42
N ASP A 61 -32.71 -16.55 24.22
CA ASP A 61 -32.69 -17.95 23.81
C ASP A 61 -31.56 -18.74 24.47
N GLY A 62 -30.57 -18.06 25.06
CA GLY A 62 -29.50 -18.66 25.81
C GLY A 62 -28.29 -17.77 26.05
N ILE A 63 -27.21 -18.42 26.53
CA ILE A 63 -25.91 -17.75 26.70
C ILE A 63 -24.92 -18.25 25.66
N GLY A 64 -23.95 -17.38 25.32
CA GLY A 64 -22.84 -17.70 24.43
C GLY A 64 -21.52 -17.34 25.09
N ILE A 65 -20.44 -17.86 24.56
CA ILE A 65 -19.08 -17.58 25.00
C ILE A 65 -18.27 -16.92 23.86
N GLY A 66 -17.49 -15.91 24.19
CA GLY A 66 -16.57 -15.26 23.25
C GLY A 66 -15.24 -16.00 23.14
N VAL A 67 -14.74 -16.10 21.93
CA VAL A 67 -13.43 -16.67 21.60
C VAL A 67 -12.36 -15.59 21.87
N PHE A 68 -11.87 -15.54 23.11
CA PHE A 68 -10.88 -14.57 23.57
C PHE A 68 -9.78 -15.24 24.42
N GLY A 69 -8.63 -14.58 24.54
CA GLY A 69 -7.50 -15.09 25.32
C GLY A 69 -6.87 -16.32 24.67
N ASP A 70 -7.03 -17.47 25.29
CA ASP A 70 -6.60 -18.79 24.82
C ASP A 70 -7.78 -19.74 24.52
N ILE A 71 -9.03 -19.30 24.72
CA ILE A 71 -10.23 -20.09 24.48
C ILE A 71 -10.58 -20.09 23.01
N CYS A 72 -10.59 -21.26 22.41
CA CYS A 72 -10.92 -21.54 21.02
C CYS A 72 -12.17 -22.40 20.91
N ALA A 73 -12.80 -22.41 19.74
CA ALA A 73 -13.99 -23.21 19.50
C ALA A 73 -14.02 -23.82 18.09
N ILE A 74 -14.58 -25.00 17.97
CA ILE A 74 -14.98 -25.63 16.71
C ILE A 74 -16.49 -25.78 16.73
N ASP A 75 -17.19 -25.36 15.68
CA ASP A 75 -18.63 -25.55 15.46
C ASP A 75 -18.82 -26.42 14.22
N ILE A 76 -19.52 -27.56 14.39
CA ILE A 76 -19.79 -28.52 13.33
C ILE A 76 -21.31 -28.60 13.16
N ASP A 77 -21.78 -27.94 12.08
CA ASP A 77 -23.20 -27.88 11.77
C ASP A 77 -23.68 -29.16 11.04
N HIS A 78 -24.95 -29.53 11.26
CA HIS A 78 -25.60 -30.64 10.57
C HIS A 78 -24.86 -31.98 10.64
N CYS A 79 -24.11 -32.23 11.72
CA CYS A 79 -23.29 -33.43 11.89
C CYS A 79 -23.96 -34.52 12.72
N VAL A 80 -25.20 -34.32 13.16
CA VAL A 80 -25.99 -35.28 13.96
C VAL A 80 -27.26 -35.65 13.20
N GLU A 81 -27.38 -36.92 12.80
CA GLU A 81 -28.57 -37.48 12.16
C GLU A 81 -29.09 -38.67 12.99
N ASN A 82 -30.35 -38.62 13.39
CA ASN A 82 -30.99 -39.68 14.24
C ASN A 82 -30.16 -40.04 15.48
N GLY A 83 -29.53 -39.03 16.10
CA GLY A 83 -28.70 -39.23 17.31
C GLY A 83 -27.30 -39.82 17.03
N THR A 84 -26.92 -39.99 15.75
CA THR A 84 -25.63 -40.53 15.35
C THR A 84 -24.76 -39.42 14.79
N LEU A 85 -23.51 -39.31 15.26
CA LEU A 85 -22.52 -38.36 14.77
C LEU A 85 -21.95 -38.78 13.41
N SER A 86 -21.72 -37.86 12.52
CA SER A 86 -20.98 -38.07 11.26
C SER A 86 -19.55 -38.52 11.55
N ASP A 87 -18.93 -39.23 10.59
CA ASP A 87 -17.56 -39.73 10.77
C ASP A 87 -16.53 -38.59 10.90
N MET A 88 -16.74 -37.48 10.22
CA MET A 88 -15.92 -36.26 10.38
C MET A 88 -16.04 -35.70 11.82
N ALA A 89 -17.26 -35.61 12.36
CA ALA A 89 -17.46 -35.14 13.73
C ALA A 89 -16.80 -36.07 14.75
N LYS A 90 -16.94 -37.39 14.59
CA LYS A 90 -16.26 -38.38 15.43
C LYS A 90 -14.72 -38.21 15.39
N ASP A 91 -14.14 -38.04 14.20
CA ASP A 91 -12.70 -37.87 14.06
C ASP A 91 -12.22 -36.58 14.75
N ILE A 92 -12.89 -35.43 14.51
CA ILE A 92 -12.55 -34.16 15.14
C ILE A 92 -12.71 -34.22 16.68
N ILE A 93 -13.80 -34.78 17.18
CA ILE A 93 -14.03 -34.95 18.64
C ILE A 93 -12.94 -35.84 19.28
N ALA A 94 -12.55 -36.90 18.58
CA ALA A 94 -11.51 -37.82 19.08
C ALA A 94 -10.14 -37.13 19.15
N ARG A 95 -9.77 -36.32 18.14
CA ARG A 95 -8.50 -35.59 18.07
C ARG A 95 -8.43 -34.46 19.08
N MET A 96 -9.50 -33.66 19.15
CA MET A 96 -9.54 -32.51 20.05
C MET A 96 -9.62 -32.92 21.51
N ASP A 97 -10.25 -34.03 21.82
CA ASP A 97 -10.37 -34.64 23.17
C ASP A 97 -10.52 -33.60 24.29
N SER A 98 -11.50 -32.71 24.11
CA SER A 98 -11.80 -31.58 25.00
C SER A 98 -13.31 -31.48 25.21
N TYR A 99 -13.78 -30.52 25.99
CA TYR A 99 -15.19 -30.34 26.27
C TYR A 99 -15.99 -30.20 24.97
N THR A 100 -16.95 -31.10 24.80
CA THR A 100 -17.79 -31.20 23.61
C THR A 100 -19.25 -31.26 23.99
N GLU A 101 -20.11 -30.49 23.34
CA GLU A 101 -21.55 -30.45 23.60
C GLU A 101 -22.37 -30.39 22.30
N TYR A 102 -23.68 -30.73 22.42
CA TYR A 102 -24.62 -30.51 21.32
C TYR A 102 -24.92 -29.01 21.14
N SER A 103 -25.09 -28.59 19.90
CA SER A 103 -25.58 -27.24 19.56
C SER A 103 -27.04 -27.03 20.05
N PRO A 104 -27.54 -25.79 20.17
CA PRO A 104 -28.91 -25.50 20.59
C PRO A 104 -30.00 -26.19 19.77
N SER A 105 -29.75 -26.44 18.48
CA SER A 105 -30.67 -27.16 17.59
C SER A 105 -30.64 -28.67 17.76
N GLY A 106 -29.62 -29.21 18.44
CA GLY A 106 -29.40 -30.65 18.57
C GLY A 106 -28.79 -31.32 17.33
N ASN A 107 -28.67 -30.62 16.20
CA ASN A 107 -28.20 -31.17 14.92
C ASN A 107 -26.71 -30.93 14.68
N GLY A 108 -26.04 -30.16 15.54
CA GLY A 108 -24.63 -29.84 15.44
C GLY A 108 -23.90 -30.09 16.76
N VAL A 109 -22.59 -29.96 16.73
CA VAL A 109 -21.67 -30.18 17.86
C VAL A 109 -20.72 -29.01 18.02
N ARG A 110 -20.40 -28.66 19.26
CA ARG A 110 -19.39 -27.67 19.62
C ARG A 110 -18.33 -28.25 20.49
N ILE A 111 -17.09 -27.91 20.17
CA ILE A 111 -15.90 -28.30 20.93
C ILE A 111 -15.26 -27.04 21.45
N LEU A 112 -15.07 -26.92 22.75
CA LEU A 112 -14.36 -25.82 23.40
C LEU A 112 -13.03 -26.34 23.97
N PHE A 113 -11.98 -25.60 23.74
CA PHE A 113 -10.61 -25.99 24.10
C PHE A 113 -9.72 -24.78 24.26
N LYS A 114 -8.52 -24.99 24.77
CA LYS A 114 -7.47 -23.95 24.83
C LYS A 114 -6.44 -24.20 23.74
N ALA A 115 -6.05 -23.14 23.05
CA ALA A 115 -4.90 -23.15 22.16
C ALA A 115 -4.35 -21.74 21.95
N ALA A 116 -3.01 -21.64 21.89
CA ALA A 116 -2.32 -20.48 21.39
C ALA A 116 -1.51 -20.94 20.17
N LEU A 117 -1.91 -20.50 18.98
CA LEU A 117 -1.13 -20.74 17.77
C LEU A 117 -0.16 -19.58 17.56
N PRO A 118 1.12 -19.86 17.24
CA PRO A 118 2.10 -18.82 16.98
C PRO A 118 1.81 -18.05 15.68
N ALA A 119 1.09 -18.66 14.73
CA ALA A 119 0.63 -18.03 13.50
C ALA A 119 -0.62 -18.75 12.99
N TYR A 120 -1.63 -17.96 12.59
CA TYR A 120 -2.81 -18.45 11.88
C TYR A 120 -2.97 -17.66 10.59
N ASP A 121 -2.83 -18.35 9.46
CA ASP A 121 -2.94 -17.72 8.14
C ASP A 121 -4.35 -17.89 7.57
N ARG A 122 -5.08 -16.79 7.45
CA ARG A 122 -6.42 -16.75 6.85
C ARG A 122 -6.44 -17.05 5.35
N GLU A 123 -5.30 -16.93 4.68
CA GLU A 123 -5.18 -17.27 3.27
C GLU A 123 -5.03 -18.78 3.08
N CYS A 124 -4.35 -19.47 4.01
CA CYS A 124 -4.17 -20.90 3.99
C CYS A 124 -5.39 -21.68 4.49
N TYR A 125 -6.13 -21.13 5.46
CA TYR A 125 -7.23 -21.85 6.12
C TYR A 125 -8.57 -21.13 6.01
N TYR A 126 -9.66 -21.91 5.89
CA TYR A 126 -11.00 -21.41 6.05
C TYR A 126 -11.29 -21.12 7.53
N ILE A 127 -12.02 -20.05 7.83
CA ILE A 127 -12.68 -19.89 9.15
C ILE A 127 -14.00 -20.67 9.14
N ASN A 128 -14.73 -20.62 8.02
CA ASN A 128 -15.96 -21.34 7.78
C ASN A 128 -15.82 -22.12 6.45
N ASN A 129 -15.74 -23.42 6.55
CA ASN A 129 -15.78 -24.33 5.41
C ASN A 129 -17.23 -24.78 5.18
N ARG A 130 -18.00 -23.97 4.45
CA ARG A 130 -19.43 -24.21 4.19
C ARG A 130 -19.71 -25.57 3.54
N ARG A 131 -18.76 -26.12 2.79
CA ARG A 131 -18.91 -27.43 2.15
C ARG A 131 -18.96 -28.56 3.17
N LEU A 132 -18.25 -28.41 4.29
CA LEU A 132 -18.18 -29.41 5.38
C LEU A 132 -19.09 -29.06 6.55
N GLY A 133 -19.72 -27.86 6.55
CA GLY A 133 -20.45 -27.36 7.72
C GLY A 133 -19.55 -27.18 8.93
N LEU A 134 -18.27 -26.83 8.72
CA LEU A 134 -17.26 -26.76 9.77
C LEU A 134 -16.74 -25.33 9.93
N GLU A 135 -16.83 -24.82 11.16
CA GLU A 135 -16.28 -23.52 11.55
C GLU A 135 -15.23 -23.70 12.63
N VAL A 136 -14.08 -23.02 12.48
CA VAL A 136 -12.98 -23.07 13.47
C VAL A 136 -12.66 -21.65 13.91
N TYR A 137 -12.78 -21.41 15.20
CA TYR A 137 -12.55 -20.11 15.81
C TYR A 137 -11.32 -20.16 16.70
N VAL A 138 -10.28 -19.41 16.30
CA VAL A 138 -8.99 -19.37 16.98
C VAL A 138 -8.85 -18.03 17.71
N ALA A 139 -8.57 -18.08 19.00
CA ALA A 139 -8.40 -16.91 19.84
C ALA A 139 -7.28 -15.98 19.31
N GLY A 140 -7.54 -14.67 19.33
CA GLY A 140 -6.61 -13.67 18.81
C GLY A 140 -6.69 -13.45 17.29
N TYR A 141 -7.23 -14.38 16.52
CA TYR A 141 -7.30 -14.31 15.05
C TYR A 141 -8.72 -14.19 14.49
N THR A 142 -9.70 -14.87 15.11
CA THR A 142 -11.06 -14.97 14.55
C THR A 142 -12.14 -14.52 15.51
N ASN A 143 -11.86 -13.60 16.41
CA ASN A 143 -12.75 -13.11 17.47
C ASN A 143 -14.24 -13.21 17.11
N ARG A 144 -14.91 -14.20 17.67
CA ARG A 144 -16.33 -14.53 17.45
C ARG A 144 -16.95 -14.96 18.78
N PHE A 145 -18.26 -15.24 18.78
CA PHE A 145 -18.90 -15.92 19.88
C PHE A 145 -19.53 -17.23 19.40
N VAL A 146 -19.59 -18.20 20.27
CA VAL A 146 -20.33 -19.45 20.06
C VAL A 146 -21.37 -19.62 21.18
N THR A 147 -22.54 -20.15 20.86
CA THR A 147 -23.57 -20.39 21.85
C THR A 147 -23.23 -21.65 22.67
N VAL A 148 -23.52 -21.69 23.95
CA VAL A 148 -23.28 -22.85 24.80
C VAL A 148 -24.58 -23.37 25.41
N THR A 149 -24.67 -24.68 25.57
CA THR A 149 -25.89 -25.38 26.04
C THR A 149 -25.70 -26.11 27.36
N GLY A 150 -24.48 -26.55 27.66
CA GLY A 150 -24.21 -27.46 28.78
C GLY A 150 -24.67 -28.92 28.53
N ASN A 151 -25.16 -29.23 27.31
CA ASN A 151 -25.54 -30.59 26.93
C ASN A 151 -24.32 -31.38 26.44
N ALA A 152 -23.47 -31.79 27.40
CA ALA A 152 -22.17 -32.38 27.15
C ALA A 152 -22.26 -33.76 26.51
N ILE A 153 -21.49 -34.00 25.48
CA ILE A 153 -21.26 -35.30 24.83
C ILE A 153 -20.00 -35.94 25.40
N LYS A 154 -18.93 -35.14 25.58
CA LYS A 154 -17.62 -35.61 26.02
C LYS A 154 -16.88 -34.55 26.86
N GLY A 155 -16.10 -35.03 27.84
CA GLY A 155 -15.17 -34.23 28.63
C GLY A 155 -15.81 -33.36 29.71
N SER A 156 -15.11 -33.18 30.82
CA SER A 156 -15.49 -32.29 31.92
C SER A 156 -14.53 -31.11 32.04
N GLY A 157 -13.43 -31.10 31.27
CA GLY A 157 -12.37 -30.11 31.30
C GLY A 157 -12.17 -29.37 29.95
N LEU A 158 -11.48 -28.24 30.03
CA LEU A 158 -11.07 -27.46 28.90
C LEU A 158 -9.58 -27.74 28.61
N GLU A 159 -9.32 -28.63 27.66
CA GLU A 159 -7.98 -29.13 27.38
C GLU A 159 -7.18 -28.18 26.47
N CYS A 160 -5.86 -28.19 26.63
CA CYS A 160 -4.96 -27.45 25.78
C CYS A 160 -4.56 -28.29 24.55
N ARG A 161 -4.96 -27.88 23.33
CA ARG A 161 -4.85 -28.74 22.13
C ARG A 161 -4.30 -27.97 20.90
N PRO A 162 -3.15 -27.31 20.97
CA PRO A 162 -2.61 -26.56 19.83
C PRO A 162 -2.22 -27.48 18.65
N GLU A 163 -1.61 -28.64 18.92
CA GLU A 163 -1.20 -29.59 17.87
C GLU A 163 -2.41 -30.25 17.20
N ALA A 164 -3.41 -30.65 17.98
CA ALA A 164 -4.64 -31.21 17.44
C ALA A 164 -5.44 -30.18 16.62
N LEU A 165 -5.42 -28.90 17.04
CA LEU A 165 -6.00 -27.83 16.28
C LEU A 165 -5.29 -27.66 14.93
N GLN A 166 -3.96 -27.69 14.89
CA GLN A 166 -3.19 -27.62 13.65
C GLN A 166 -3.56 -28.80 12.73
N ASP A 167 -3.67 -30.01 13.24
CA ASP A 167 -4.09 -31.18 12.48
C ASP A 167 -5.49 -31.01 11.87
N VAL A 168 -6.45 -30.48 12.64
CA VAL A 168 -7.82 -30.20 12.15
C VAL A 168 -7.80 -29.13 11.05
N LEU A 169 -7.00 -28.08 11.23
CA LEU A 169 -6.83 -27.01 10.23
C LEU A 169 -6.27 -27.59 8.92
N GLU A 170 -5.20 -28.36 8.98
CA GLU A 170 -4.58 -28.97 7.81
C GLU A 170 -5.53 -29.93 7.08
N ARG A 171 -6.26 -30.75 7.81
CA ARG A 171 -7.06 -31.82 7.24
C ARG A 171 -8.41 -31.37 6.70
N TYR A 172 -9.07 -30.42 7.36
CA TYR A 172 -10.45 -30.05 7.06
C TYR A 172 -10.64 -28.59 6.68
N MET A 173 -9.71 -27.71 7.04
CA MET A 173 -9.86 -26.28 6.85
C MET A 173 -8.85 -25.71 5.84
N ARG A 174 -7.91 -26.52 5.35
CA ARG A 174 -6.94 -26.07 4.36
C ARG A 174 -7.65 -25.70 3.06
N ARG A 175 -7.41 -24.51 2.61
CA ARG A 175 -7.85 -24.08 1.28
C ARG A 175 -7.08 -24.89 0.25
N PRO A 176 -7.71 -25.32 -0.87
CA PRO A 176 -6.94 -25.91 -1.96
C PRO A 176 -5.82 -24.92 -2.28
N GLU A 177 -4.60 -25.40 -2.36
CA GLU A 177 -3.51 -24.59 -2.89
C GLU A 177 -4.04 -24.00 -4.20
N LYS A 178 -4.11 -22.68 -4.26
CA LYS A 178 -4.21 -22.01 -5.54
C LYS A 178 -3.01 -22.57 -6.29
N ALA A 179 -3.25 -23.45 -7.24
CA ALA A 179 -2.22 -23.80 -8.22
C ALA A 179 -1.66 -22.45 -8.60
N ALA A 180 -0.38 -22.23 -8.28
CA ALA A 180 0.28 -20.97 -8.53
C ALA A 180 -0.09 -20.66 -9.96
N ALA A 181 -0.99 -19.71 -10.16
CA ALA A 181 -1.45 -19.31 -11.46
C ALA A 181 -0.20 -18.74 -12.12
N LYS A 182 0.50 -19.59 -12.85
CA LYS A 182 1.52 -19.21 -13.81
C LYS A 182 0.86 -18.53 -15.00
N ILE A 183 -0.08 -17.63 -14.73
CA ILE A 183 -0.63 -16.75 -15.73
C ILE A 183 -0.75 -15.43 -15.01
N SER A 184 0.29 -14.59 -15.09
CA SER A 184 0.12 -13.17 -14.95
C SER A 184 -1.00 -12.80 -15.92
N ALA A 185 -2.11 -12.30 -15.40
CA ALA A 185 -3.17 -11.75 -16.23
C ALA A 185 -2.51 -10.66 -17.07
N PRO A 186 -2.52 -10.76 -18.42
CA PRO A 186 -1.72 -9.86 -19.26
C PRO A 186 -2.21 -8.41 -19.25
N GLY A 187 -3.23 -8.07 -18.45
CA GLY A 187 -3.90 -6.77 -18.49
C GLY A 187 -4.83 -6.63 -19.70
N SER A 188 -5.64 -5.60 -19.71
CA SER A 188 -6.58 -5.38 -20.81
C SER A 188 -5.90 -4.76 -22.02
N TYR A 189 -5.93 -5.48 -23.14
CA TYR A 189 -5.52 -4.98 -24.45
C TYR A 189 -6.67 -4.32 -25.23
N LEU A 190 -7.90 -4.32 -24.69
CA LEU A 190 -9.10 -3.88 -25.37
C LEU A 190 -9.81 -2.78 -24.59
N SER A 191 -10.30 -1.75 -25.29
CA SER A 191 -11.26 -0.81 -24.70
C SER A 191 -12.59 -1.51 -24.34
N ASP A 192 -13.36 -0.94 -23.41
CA ASP A 192 -14.65 -1.45 -22.98
C ASP A 192 -15.57 -1.76 -24.17
N ALA A 193 -15.68 -0.82 -25.13
CA ALA A 193 -16.46 -1.00 -26.35
C ALA A 193 -15.95 -2.17 -27.21
N SER A 194 -14.64 -2.37 -27.27
CA SER A 194 -14.03 -3.47 -28.02
C SER A 194 -14.26 -4.83 -27.34
N VAL A 195 -14.21 -4.87 -25.99
CA VAL A 195 -14.57 -6.08 -25.22
C VAL A 195 -16.00 -6.47 -25.51
N LEU A 196 -16.95 -5.53 -25.39
CA LEU A 196 -18.37 -5.81 -25.64
C LEU A 196 -18.63 -6.27 -27.08
N LYS A 197 -18.04 -5.58 -28.06
CA LYS A 197 -18.18 -5.94 -29.48
C LYS A 197 -17.63 -7.33 -29.77
N LYS A 198 -16.46 -7.68 -29.25
CA LYS A 198 -15.84 -8.99 -29.46
C LYS A 198 -16.59 -10.10 -28.71
N ALA A 199 -16.98 -9.86 -27.46
CA ALA A 199 -17.75 -10.81 -26.67
C ALA A 199 -19.11 -11.13 -27.34
N SER A 200 -19.83 -10.10 -27.83
CA SER A 200 -21.12 -10.25 -28.50
C SER A 200 -21.05 -10.83 -29.91
N SER A 201 -19.87 -10.94 -30.52
CA SER A 201 -19.67 -11.58 -31.83
C SER A 201 -18.83 -12.89 -31.74
N SER A 202 -18.54 -13.37 -30.54
CA SER A 202 -17.74 -14.57 -30.30
C SER A 202 -18.53 -15.86 -30.43
N LYS A 203 -17.86 -17.01 -30.35
CA LYS A 203 -18.52 -18.33 -30.27
C LYS A 203 -19.47 -18.47 -29.07
N GLN A 204 -19.32 -17.62 -28.06
CA GLN A 204 -20.17 -17.58 -26.85
C GLN A 204 -21.14 -16.37 -26.89
N ALA A 205 -21.36 -15.74 -28.03
CA ALA A 205 -22.16 -14.53 -28.18
C ALA A 205 -23.57 -14.67 -27.59
N GLU A 206 -24.25 -15.76 -27.85
CA GLU A 206 -25.62 -16.03 -27.35
C GLU A 206 -25.65 -16.03 -25.82
N LYS A 207 -24.72 -16.78 -25.17
CA LYS A 207 -24.62 -16.85 -23.74
C LYS A 207 -24.18 -15.50 -23.13
N PHE A 208 -23.24 -14.80 -23.78
CA PHE A 208 -22.80 -13.48 -23.32
C PHE A 208 -23.94 -12.48 -23.36
N ASN A 209 -24.66 -12.39 -24.50
CA ASN A 209 -25.74 -11.42 -24.68
C ASN A 209 -26.92 -11.68 -23.72
N ALA A 210 -27.27 -12.96 -23.48
CA ALA A 210 -28.30 -13.31 -22.50
C ALA A 210 -27.91 -12.82 -21.08
N LEU A 211 -26.69 -13.13 -20.60
CA LEU A 211 -26.21 -12.72 -19.30
C LEU A 211 -26.04 -11.20 -19.22
N TRP A 212 -25.52 -10.58 -20.28
CA TRP A 212 -25.35 -9.12 -20.35
C TRP A 212 -26.68 -8.37 -20.20
N ASN A 213 -27.74 -8.90 -20.77
CA ASN A 213 -29.10 -8.36 -20.67
C ASN A 213 -29.84 -8.77 -19.38
N GLY A 214 -29.15 -9.40 -18.41
CA GLY A 214 -29.72 -9.74 -17.11
C GLY A 214 -30.51 -11.05 -17.07
N GLN A 215 -30.43 -11.89 -18.09
CA GLN A 215 -31.16 -13.18 -18.12
C GLN A 215 -30.36 -14.22 -17.28
N VAL A 216 -31.01 -14.74 -16.24
CA VAL A 216 -30.46 -15.85 -15.42
C VAL A 216 -30.90 -17.16 -16.09
N PRO A 217 -29.93 -18.05 -16.43
CA PRO A 217 -30.27 -19.34 -17.04
C PRO A 217 -31.18 -20.18 -16.14
N GLU A 218 -32.08 -20.93 -16.73
CA GLU A 218 -33.03 -21.79 -16.01
C GLU A 218 -32.30 -22.80 -15.12
N GLY A 219 -32.72 -22.92 -13.85
CA GLY A 219 -32.09 -23.77 -12.86
C GLY A 219 -30.80 -23.23 -12.24
N LYS A 220 -30.39 -21.98 -12.56
CA LYS A 220 -29.21 -21.33 -12.00
C LYS A 220 -29.58 -20.19 -11.04
N SER A 221 -28.73 -19.97 -10.04
CA SER A 221 -28.85 -18.83 -9.13
C SER A 221 -28.27 -17.56 -9.77
N HIS A 222 -28.69 -16.39 -9.31
CA HIS A 222 -28.09 -15.11 -9.69
C HIS A 222 -26.57 -15.07 -9.45
N SER A 223 -26.07 -15.71 -8.41
CA SER A 223 -24.63 -15.75 -8.12
C SER A 223 -23.84 -16.61 -9.11
N GLU A 224 -24.46 -17.66 -9.65
CA GLU A 224 -23.87 -18.46 -10.73
C GLU A 224 -23.90 -17.71 -12.07
N ALA A 225 -24.94 -16.92 -12.32
CA ALA A 225 -25.01 -16.05 -13.51
C ALA A 225 -23.93 -14.94 -13.44
N ASP A 226 -23.74 -14.32 -12.28
CA ASP A 226 -22.67 -13.33 -12.04
C ASP A 226 -21.30 -13.94 -12.33
N ALA A 227 -21.02 -15.12 -11.78
CA ALA A 227 -19.74 -15.82 -12.02
C ALA A 227 -19.56 -16.21 -13.49
N ALA A 228 -20.63 -16.61 -14.17
CA ALA A 228 -20.57 -16.96 -15.59
C ALA A 228 -20.30 -15.74 -16.49
N LEU A 229 -20.89 -14.58 -16.22
CA LEU A 229 -20.59 -13.34 -16.93
C LEU A 229 -19.14 -12.90 -16.63
N CYS A 230 -18.72 -12.92 -15.38
CA CYS A 230 -17.35 -12.58 -15.00
C CYS A 230 -16.31 -13.50 -15.66
N ALA A 231 -16.59 -14.79 -15.84
CA ALA A 231 -15.69 -15.70 -16.53
C ALA A 231 -15.50 -15.34 -18.03
N ILE A 232 -16.56 -14.88 -18.71
CA ILE A 232 -16.45 -14.39 -20.09
C ILE A 232 -15.69 -13.07 -20.14
N LEU A 233 -15.98 -12.15 -19.20
CA LEU A 233 -15.26 -10.88 -19.09
C LEU A 233 -13.78 -11.10 -18.75
N ALA A 234 -13.43 -12.06 -17.87
CA ALA A 234 -12.05 -12.39 -17.54
C ALA A 234 -11.22 -12.72 -18.78
N PHE A 235 -11.75 -13.52 -19.70
CA PHE A 235 -11.09 -13.84 -20.95
C PHE A 235 -10.83 -12.58 -21.81
N TRP A 236 -11.86 -11.76 -22.06
CA TRP A 236 -11.75 -10.63 -22.98
C TRP A 236 -11.04 -9.42 -22.37
N CYS A 237 -11.13 -9.22 -21.05
CA CYS A 237 -10.42 -8.15 -20.31
C CYS A 237 -9.00 -8.54 -19.93
N GLY A 238 -8.48 -9.70 -20.34
CA GLY A 238 -7.15 -10.14 -19.95
C GLY A 238 -6.95 -10.28 -18.46
N GLY A 239 -8.01 -10.46 -17.67
CA GLY A 239 -7.97 -10.53 -16.21
C GLY A 239 -7.90 -9.18 -15.50
N ASP A 240 -8.09 -8.06 -16.21
CA ASP A 240 -8.14 -6.73 -15.59
C ASP A 240 -9.37 -6.58 -14.70
N LEU A 241 -9.15 -6.61 -13.38
CA LEU A 241 -10.20 -6.51 -12.35
C LEU A 241 -11.01 -5.22 -12.45
N ALA A 242 -10.35 -4.09 -12.72
CA ALA A 242 -11.00 -2.78 -12.79
C ALA A 242 -11.91 -2.69 -14.02
N GLN A 243 -11.47 -3.20 -15.17
CA GLN A 243 -12.27 -3.24 -16.37
C GLN A 243 -13.44 -4.23 -16.23
N MET A 244 -13.22 -5.40 -15.65
CA MET A 244 -14.25 -6.39 -15.38
C MET A 244 -15.34 -5.82 -14.46
N ASP A 245 -15.00 -5.17 -13.37
CA ASP A 245 -15.95 -4.52 -12.45
C ASP A 245 -16.75 -3.43 -13.16
N ARG A 246 -16.07 -2.55 -13.90
CA ARG A 246 -16.70 -1.46 -14.64
C ARG A 246 -17.69 -1.98 -15.70
N LEU A 247 -17.35 -3.05 -16.39
CA LEU A 247 -18.24 -3.68 -17.37
C LEU A 247 -19.39 -4.43 -16.70
N PHE A 248 -19.13 -5.17 -15.62
CA PHE A 248 -20.20 -5.86 -14.89
C PHE A 248 -21.28 -4.90 -14.39
N ARG A 249 -20.88 -3.71 -13.91
CA ARG A 249 -21.80 -2.65 -13.45
C ARG A 249 -22.72 -2.11 -14.55
N GLN A 250 -22.34 -2.28 -15.81
CA GLN A 250 -23.15 -1.88 -16.98
C GLN A 250 -24.09 -3.00 -17.44
N SER A 251 -23.96 -4.21 -16.92
CA SER A 251 -24.79 -5.34 -17.32
C SER A 251 -26.14 -5.35 -16.59
N GLY A 252 -27.12 -6.01 -17.16
CA GLY A 252 -28.42 -6.22 -16.54
C GLY A 252 -28.41 -7.16 -15.31
N LEU A 253 -27.29 -7.82 -15.01
CA LEU A 253 -27.10 -8.60 -13.79
C LEU A 253 -26.68 -7.75 -12.58
N TYR A 254 -26.29 -6.48 -12.81
CA TYR A 254 -25.90 -5.59 -11.72
C TYR A 254 -27.06 -5.41 -10.72
N ARG A 255 -26.74 -5.51 -9.43
CA ARG A 255 -27.66 -5.32 -8.30
C ARG A 255 -26.89 -4.91 -7.05
N GLU A 256 -27.59 -4.42 -6.02
CA GLU A 256 -27.02 -3.90 -4.76
C GLU A 256 -26.04 -4.88 -4.09
N LYS A 257 -26.21 -6.18 -4.22
CA LYS A 257 -25.28 -7.20 -3.71
C LYS A 257 -23.85 -7.04 -4.26
N TRP A 258 -23.70 -6.46 -5.46
CA TRP A 258 -22.40 -6.22 -6.09
C TRP A 258 -21.59 -5.13 -5.37
N GLU A 259 -22.25 -4.23 -4.62
CA GLU A 259 -21.56 -3.19 -3.84
C GLU A 259 -20.82 -3.75 -2.64
N ARG A 260 -21.13 -4.96 -2.21
CA ARG A 260 -20.35 -5.65 -1.18
C ARG A 260 -18.99 -6.05 -1.75
N GLU A 261 -17.94 -5.47 -1.19
CA GLU A 261 -16.56 -5.67 -1.63
C GLU A 261 -16.13 -7.15 -1.57
N ASP A 262 -16.49 -7.84 -0.47
CA ASP A 262 -16.20 -9.26 -0.30
C ASP A 262 -16.82 -10.13 -1.40
N TYR A 263 -18.07 -9.86 -1.77
CA TYR A 263 -18.78 -10.59 -2.83
C TYR A 263 -18.17 -10.30 -4.20
N ARG A 264 -17.99 -9.02 -4.54
CA ARG A 264 -17.44 -8.55 -5.80
C ARG A 264 -16.05 -9.12 -6.06
N MET A 265 -15.14 -8.92 -5.10
CA MET A 265 -13.75 -9.37 -5.26
C MET A 265 -13.63 -10.89 -5.36
N ASN A 266 -14.38 -11.64 -4.56
CA ASN A 266 -14.38 -13.11 -4.65
C ASN A 266 -14.92 -13.60 -6.00
N THR A 267 -15.93 -12.94 -6.57
CA THR A 267 -16.50 -13.33 -7.86
C THR A 267 -15.54 -13.01 -9.01
N LEU A 268 -14.91 -11.82 -9.01
CA LEU A 268 -13.95 -11.41 -10.04
C LEU A 268 -12.68 -12.26 -9.99
N GLN A 269 -12.09 -12.42 -8.81
CA GLN A 269 -10.88 -13.24 -8.64
C GLN A 269 -11.12 -14.72 -8.94
N GLY A 270 -12.28 -15.25 -8.54
CA GLY A 270 -12.70 -16.60 -8.87
C GLY A 270 -12.82 -16.82 -10.39
N ALA A 271 -13.35 -15.84 -11.11
CA ALA A 271 -13.46 -15.89 -12.57
C ALA A 271 -12.08 -15.86 -13.26
N ILE A 272 -11.17 -15.03 -12.78
CA ILE A 272 -9.78 -14.97 -13.28
C ILE A 272 -9.05 -16.28 -12.97
N GLY A 273 -9.16 -16.82 -11.76
CA GLY A 273 -8.51 -18.07 -11.36
C GLY A 273 -8.99 -19.32 -12.08
N THR A 274 -10.22 -19.28 -12.66
CA THR A 274 -10.77 -20.39 -13.48
C THR A 274 -10.60 -20.17 -14.99
N CYS A 275 -10.11 -19.00 -15.41
CA CYS A 275 -9.89 -18.71 -16.82
C CYS A 275 -8.64 -19.45 -17.30
N ALA A 276 -8.81 -20.42 -18.20
CA ALA A 276 -7.72 -21.27 -18.69
C ALA A 276 -6.78 -20.51 -19.65
N ASP A 277 -7.27 -19.47 -20.32
CA ASP A 277 -6.52 -18.63 -21.25
C ASP A 277 -7.15 -17.23 -21.32
N PHE A 278 -6.33 -16.23 -21.64
CA PHE A 278 -6.75 -14.84 -21.79
C PHE A 278 -6.62 -14.41 -23.24
N TYR A 279 -7.50 -13.51 -23.67
CA TYR A 279 -7.39 -12.92 -25.00
C TYR A 279 -6.04 -12.23 -25.16
N LYS A 280 -5.30 -12.65 -26.17
CA LYS A 280 -4.07 -12.00 -26.63
C LYS A 280 -4.30 -11.52 -28.04
N PRO A 281 -4.11 -10.23 -28.36
CA PRO A 281 -4.08 -9.81 -29.76
C PRO A 281 -2.93 -10.56 -30.45
N ALA A 282 -3.15 -11.03 -31.66
CA ALA A 282 -2.09 -11.65 -32.46
C ALA A 282 -0.96 -10.63 -32.64
N GLY A 283 0.18 -10.93 -32.03
CA GLY A 283 1.47 -10.26 -32.04
C GLY A 283 1.45 -8.74 -32.23
N LYS A 284 1.77 -7.95 -31.18
CA LYS A 284 2.25 -6.58 -31.34
C LYS A 284 3.77 -6.57 -31.19
N SER A 285 4.40 -6.04 -32.19
CA SER A 285 5.78 -5.62 -32.28
C SER A 285 5.94 -4.20 -31.71
N SER A 286 7.16 -3.84 -31.36
CA SER A 286 7.71 -2.62 -30.72
C SER A 286 6.96 -1.29 -30.92
N ALA A 287 7.28 -0.31 -30.04
CA ALA A 287 6.79 1.08 -30.07
C ALA A 287 6.93 1.78 -31.46
N ALA A 288 7.79 1.27 -32.37
CA ALA A 288 7.88 1.72 -33.75
C ALA A 288 6.66 1.33 -34.61
N ASP A 289 5.93 0.27 -34.24
CA ASP A 289 4.72 -0.17 -34.94
C ASP A 289 3.47 0.60 -34.51
N ASP A 290 3.46 1.20 -33.31
CA ASP A 290 2.39 2.11 -32.89
C ASP A 290 2.35 3.37 -33.77
N PHE A 291 3.47 3.80 -34.36
CA PHE A 291 3.49 4.87 -35.35
C PHE A 291 2.92 4.49 -36.72
N ASN A 292 2.95 3.22 -37.09
CA ASN A 292 2.26 2.75 -38.30
C ASN A 292 0.73 2.68 -38.14
N ASP A 293 0.22 2.71 -36.92
CA ASP A 293 -1.20 2.59 -36.60
C ASP A 293 -1.96 3.94 -36.64
N ILE A 294 -1.25 5.08 -36.72
CA ILE A 294 -1.90 6.41 -36.91
C ILE A 294 -2.77 6.41 -38.19
N GLY A 295 -2.29 5.78 -39.25
CA GLY A 295 -3.04 5.63 -40.49
C GLY A 295 -4.30 4.77 -40.33
N GLN A 296 -4.23 3.67 -39.56
CA GLN A 296 -5.36 2.79 -39.26
C GLN A 296 -6.34 3.42 -38.27
N ALA A 297 -5.83 4.12 -37.23
CA ALA A 297 -6.65 4.85 -36.27
C ALA A 297 -7.41 6.01 -36.96
N VAL A 298 -6.75 6.77 -37.83
CA VAL A 298 -7.37 7.83 -38.65
C VAL A 298 -8.40 7.22 -39.59
N GLN A 299 -8.12 6.08 -40.24
CA GLN A 299 -9.04 5.39 -41.11
C GLN A 299 -10.27 4.85 -40.36
N ALA A 300 -10.11 4.33 -39.17
CA ALA A 300 -11.21 3.86 -38.31
C ALA A 300 -12.07 5.04 -37.78
N ILE A 301 -11.48 6.17 -37.50
CA ILE A 301 -12.14 7.36 -36.95
C ILE A 301 -12.87 8.13 -38.06
N THR A 302 -12.33 8.17 -39.28
CA THR A 302 -12.86 8.98 -40.40
C THR A 302 -13.73 8.20 -41.38
N SER A 303 -13.78 6.87 -41.29
CA SER A 303 -14.56 6.01 -42.20
C SER A 303 -16.08 6.01 -41.92
N ALA A 304 -16.53 6.56 -40.81
CA ALA A 304 -17.95 6.79 -40.53
C ALA A 304 -18.27 8.29 -40.64
N GLU A 305 -19.44 8.67 -41.14
CA GLU A 305 -20.00 10.00 -40.94
C GLU A 305 -20.12 10.26 -39.43
N ASN A 306 -19.01 10.74 -38.84
CA ASN A 306 -18.91 10.85 -37.38
C ASN A 306 -19.08 12.31 -37.00
N ASP A 307 -20.25 12.66 -36.46
CA ASP A 307 -20.59 14.00 -35.95
C ASP A 307 -19.61 14.49 -34.87
N ARG A 308 -18.76 13.61 -34.32
CA ARG A 308 -17.71 13.95 -33.35
C ARG A 308 -16.57 14.76 -33.96
N TYR A 309 -16.27 14.61 -35.26
CA TYR A 309 -15.15 15.25 -35.93
C TYR A 309 -15.61 16.11 -37.12
N PRO A 310 -16.45 17.15 -36.90
CA PRO A 310 -16.79 18.08 -37.95
C PRO A 310 -15.52 18.75 -38.51
N TRP A 311 -15.53 19.13 -39.76
CA TRP A 311 -14.39 19.75 -40.45
C TRP A 311 -14.16 21.22 -40.02
N ASN A 312 -13.92 21.41 -38.74
CA ASN A 312 -13.67 22.70 -38.10
C ASN A 312 -12.70 22.51 -36.94
N ASP A 313 -12.33 23.60 -36.24
CA ASP A 313 -11.35 23.60 -35.18
C ASP A 313 -11.73 22.66 -34.02
N ILE A 314 -13.00 22.63 -33.64
CA ILE A 314 -13.52 21.72 -32.58
C ILE A 314 -13.30 20.27 -32.95
N GLY A 315 -13.68 19.87 -34.18
CA GLY A 315 -13.50 18.51 -34.66
C GLY A 315 -12.03 18.12 -34.80
N ASN A 316 -11.20 19.05 -35.25
CA ASN A 316 -9.75 18.86 -35.37
C ASN A 316 -9.09 18.66 -33.98
N GLY A 317 -9.45 19.47 -32.98
CA GLY A 317 -8.96 19.32 -31.61
C GLY A 317 -9.34 18.01 -30.99
N ARG A 318 -10.61 17.57 -31.17
CA ARG A 318 -11.09 16.25 -30.73
C ARG A 318 -10.34 15.12 -31.43
N LEU A 319 -10.14 15.21 -32.74
CA LEU A 319 -9.40 14.19 -33.49
C LEU A 319 -7.98 14.02 -32.97
N PHE A 320 -7.24 15.12 -32.79
CA PHE A 320 -5.91 15.06 -32.19
C PHE A 320 -5.93 14.41 -30.80
N ALA A 321 -6.84 14.84 -29.94
CA ALA A 321 -6.92 14.33 -28.58
C ALA A 321 -7.26 12.83 -28.53
N ASP A 322 -8.17 12.36 -29.37
CA ASP A 322 -8.58 10.96 -29.43
C ASP A 322 -7.48 10.05 -29.99
N VAL A 323 -6.79 10.51 -31.05
CA VAL A 323 -5.69 9.75 -31.67
C VAL A 323 -4.51 9.61 -30.72
N PHE A 324 -4.15 10.69 -30.03
CA PHE A 324 -2.96 10.71 -29.17
C PHE A 324 -3.28 10.59 -27.67
N LYS A 325 -4.47 10.11 -27.29
CA LYS A 325 -4.89 9.96 -25.90
C LYS A 325 -3.90 9.18 -25.03
N GLY A 326 -3.25 8.14 -25.56
CA GLY A 326 -2.27 7.33 -24.86
C GLY A 326 -0.85 7.92 -24.84
N ILE A 327 -0.60 9.00 -25.61
CA ILE A 327 0.76 9.53 -25.83
C ILE A 327 0.89 10.98 -25.37
N ALA A 328 -0.17 11.79 -25.54
CA ALA A 328 -0.14 13.23 -25.24
C ALA A 328 -1.29 13.63 -24.33
N ARG A 329 -0.97 14.30 -23.23
CA ARG A 329 -1.94 14.84 -22.27
C ARG A 329 -1.59 16.27 -21.92
N TYR A 330 -2.60 17.11 -21.77
CA TYR A 330 -2.40 18.49 -21.32
C TYR A 330 -2.62 18.57 -19.82
N VAL A 331 -1.69 19.25 -19.13
CA VAL A 331 -1.72 19.49 -17.68
C VAL A 331 -2.05 20.96 -17.43
N PRO A 332 -3.31 21.30 -17.07
CA PRO A 332 -3.74 22.69 -16.91
C PRO A 332 -2.94 23.47 -15.85
N GLU A 333 -2.59 22.83 -14.72
CA GLU A 333 -1.86 23.43 -13.61
C GLU A 333 -0.47 23.90 -14.03
N ARG A 334 0.15 23.20 -14.99
CA ARG A 334 1.47 23.52 -15.57
C ARG A 334 1.37 24.27 -16.89
N LYS A 335 0.17 24.41 -17.43
CA LYS A 335 -0.08 24.96 -18.78
C LYS A 335 0.82 24.33 -19.85
N GLN A 336 0.99 23.01 -19.76
CA GLN A 336 2.00 22.28 -20.54
C GLN A 336 1.47 20.91 -20.99
N TRP A 337 1.89 20.50 -22.18
CA TRP A 337 1.73 19.14 -22.65
C TRP A 337 2.72 18.21 -21.95
N PHE A 338 2.28 17.01 -21.64
CA PHE A 338 3.10 15.89 -21.24
C PHE A 338 3.00 14.81 -22.31
N ILE A 339 4.16 14.28 -22.69
CA ILE A 339 4.28 13.27 -23.75
C ILE A 339 4.86 11.99 -23.15
N TYR A 340 4.24 10.88 -23.43
CA TYR A 340 4.77 9.56 -23.11
C TYR A 340 5.88 9.21 -24.11
N ASP A 341 7.09 8.98 -23.60
CA ASP A 341 8.28 8.76 -24.42
C ASP A 341 8.58 7.27 -24.69
N GLY A 342 7.66 6.39 -24.32
CA GLY A 342 7.81 4.92 -24.34
C GLY A 342 8.26 4.34 -23.00
N THR A 343 8.72 5.18 -22.06
CA THR A 343 9.17 4.76 -20.74
C THR A 343 8.49 5.52 -19.61
N ARG A 344 8.16 6.80 -19.82
CA ARG A 344 7.52 7.69 -18.85
C ARG A 344 6.81 8.86 -19.52
N TRP A 345 6.00 9.56 -18.73
CA TRP A 345 5.43 10.85 -19.12
C TRP A 345 6.42 11.98 -18.81
N ALA A 346 6.80 12.73 -19.82
CA ALA A 346 7.74 13.83 -19.70
C ALA A 346 7.11 15.17 -20.13
N PRO A 347 7.41 16.30 -19.46
CA PRO A 347 6.92 17.60 -19.84
C PRO A 347 7.47 18.00 -21.21
N ASP A 348 6.59 18.47 -22.11
CA ASP A 348 6.94 18.93 -23.46
C ASP A 348 7.16 20.45 -23.48
N THR A 349 8.40 20.84 -23.27
CA THR A 349 8.76 22.27 -23.25
C THR A 349 8.50 22.94 -24.59
N GLY A 350 7.64 23.96 -24.57
CA GLY A 350 7.25 24.69 -25.78
C GLY A 350 6.32 23.95 -26.72
N ALA A 351 5.70 22.85 -26.27
CA ALA A 351 4.81 21.99 -27.05
C ALA A 351 5.44 21.47 -28.36
N LEU A 352 6.76 21.22 -28.36
CA LEU A 352 7.49 20.84 -29.55
C LEU A 352 7.14 19.45 -30.05
N LYS A 353 7.05 18.47 -29.13
CA LYS A 353 6.66 17.09 -29.48
C LYS A 353 5.17 17.01 -29.84
N ALA A 354 4.29 17.70 -29.11
CA ALA A 354 2.88 17.80 -29.47
C ALA A 354 2.68 18.39 -30.85
N MET A 355 3.52 19.39 -31.24
CA MET A 355 3.47 19.98 -32.58
C MET A 355 3.94 18.98 -33.66
N GLU A 356 4.96 18.15 -33.40
CA GLU A 356 5.34 17.07 -34.33
C GLU A 356 4.24 16.04 -34.49
N LEU A 357 3.62 15.58 -33.41
CA LEU A 357 2.46 14.69 -33.46
C LEU A 357 1.31 15.29 -34.30
N CYS A 358 1.08 16.60 -34.18
CA CYS A 358 0.09 17.28 -34.98
C CYS A 358 0.45 17.32 -36.49
N LYS A 359 1.76 17.40 -36.87
CA LYS A 359 2.22 17.29 -38.25
C LYS A 359 2.03 15.87 -38.77
N ASP A 360 2.38 14.85 -37.99
CA ASP A 360 2.18 13.44 -38.36
C ASP A 360 0.70 13.16 -38.62
N LEU A 361 -0.19 13.70 -37.80
CA LEU A 361 -1.63 13.61 -37.99
C LEU A 361 -2.08 14.35 -39.27
N ALA A 362 -1.53 15.53 -39.55
CA ALA A 362 -1.83 16.28 -40.77
C ALA A 362 -1.48 15.46 -42.03
N ASP A 363 -0.33 14.79 -42.01
CA ASP A 363 0.08 13.91 -43.10
C ASP A 363 -0.80 12.67 -43.23
N ALA A 364 -1.22 12.09 -42.09
CA ALA A 364 -2.12 10.93 -42.04
C ALA A 364 -3.50 11.27 -42.63
N VAL A 365 -4.13 12.39 -42.21
CA VAL A 365 -5.44 12.80 -42.76
C VAL A 365 -5.34 13.16 -44.26
N MET A 366 -4.20 13.67 -44.74
CA MET A 366 -3.95 13.91 -46.15
C MET A 366 -3.84 12.59 -46.92
N LYS A 367 -3.13 11.59 -46.42
CA LYS A 367 -3.08 10.23 -47.03
C LYS A 367 -4.46 9.60 -47.09
N TYR A 368 -5.23 9.73 -46.03
CA TYR A 368 -6.63 9.23 -46.01
C TYR A 368 -7.48 9.97 -47.06
N ALA A 369 -7.35 11.29 -47.18
CA ALA A 369 -8.08 12.04 -48.23
C ALA A 369 -7.83 11.50 -49.65
N LEU A 370 -6.58 11.09 -49.95
CA LEU A 370 -6.22 10.50 -51.23
C LEU A 370 -6.83 9.10 -51.47
N SER A 371 -7.21 8.36 -50.42
CA SER A 371 -7.82 7.04 -50.50
C SER A 371 -9.33 7.07 -50.72
N LEU A 372 -9.98 8.24 -50.66
CA LEU A 372 -11.42 8.37 -50.84
C LEU A 372 -11.80 8.13 -52.32
N HIS A 373 -12.77 7.26 -52.55
CA HIS A 373 -13.23 6.89 -53.89
C HIS A 373 -14.11 7.97 -54.58
N ASP A 374 -14.92 8.68 -53.76
CA ASP A 374 -15.76 9.77 -54.24
C ASP A 374 -14.87 11.02 -54.57
N GLU A 375 -14.84 11.40 -55.81
CA GLU A 375 -13.99 12.49 -56.31
C GLU A 375 -14.37 13.85 -55.69
N HIS A 376 -15.66 14.11 -55.49
CA HIS A 376 -16.13 15.36 -54.92
C HIS A 376 -15.81 15.46 -53.43
N LYS A 377 -16.06 14.40 -52.66
CA LYS A 377 -15.67 14.32 -51.27
C LYS A 377 -14.16 14.36 -51.10
N ARG A 378 -13.41 13.64 -51.94
CA ARG A 378 -11.94 13.67 -51.96
C ARG A 378 -11.38 15.07 -52.16
N LYS A 379 -11.86 15.81 -53.15
CA LYS A 379 -11.39 17.18 -53.43
C LYS A 379 -11.68 18.10 -52.25
N SER A 380 -12.88 18.09 -51.71
CA SER A 380 -13.27 18.92 -50.59
C SER A 380 -12.47 18.60 -49.35
N TYR A 381 -12.22 17.30 -49.08
CA TYR A 381 -11.44 16.87 -47.92
C TYR A 381 -9.93 17.19 -48.08
N ILE A 382 -9.36 17.10 -49.26
CA ILE A 382 -8.00 17.53 -49.54
C ILE A 382 -7.85 19.03 -49.27
N ASP A 383 -8.79 19.87 -49.71
CA ASP A 383 -8.75 21.30 -49.48
C ASP A 383 -8.88 21.65 -47.99
N PHE A 384 -9.65 20.89 -47.26
CA PHE A 384 -9.71 20.97 -45.81
C PHE A 384 -8.36 20.57 -45.16
N CYS A 385 -7.77 19.43 -45.52
CA CYS A 385 -6.52 18.91 -44.97
C CYS A 385 -5.32 19.85 -45.28
N ARG A 386 -5.31 20.55 -46.43
CA ARG A 386 -4.27 21.52 -46.76
C ARG A 386 -4.14 22.63 -45.73
N ARG A 387 -5.22 23.01 -45.03
CA ARG A 387 -5.18 24.05 -43.98
C ARG A 387 -4.30 23.62 -42.80
N TRP A 388 -4.22 22.32 -42.51
CA TRP A 388 -3.38 21.77 -41.43
C TRP A 388 -1.87 22.00 -41.69
N GLN A 389 -1.47 22.25 -42.92
CA GLN A 389 -0.07 22.63 -43.26
C GLN A 389 0.32 24.00 -42.69
N SER A 390 -0.67 24.83 -42.34
CA SER A 390 -0.42 26.11 -41.68
C SER A 390 -0.08 25.92 -40.19
N ARG A 391 1.00 26.57 -39.73
CA ARG A 391 1.37 26.54 -38.30
C ARG A 391 0.27 27.09 -37.41
N HIS A 392 -0.41 28.16 -37.85
CA HIS A 392 -1.50 28.77 -37.09
C HIS A 392 -2.64 27.76 -36.82
N VAL A 393 -3.05 27.02 -37.85
CA VAL A 393 -4.11 25.99 -37.70
C VAL A 393 -3.67 24.89 -36.73
N ARG A 394 -2.43 24.40 -36.81
CA ARG A 394 -1.93 23.39 -35.85
C ARG A 394 -1.87 23.92 -34.43
N ILE A 395 -1.54 25.19 -34.19
CA ILE A 395 -1.61 25.81 -32.87
C ILE A 395 -3.07 25.81 -32.35
N THR A 396 -4.03 26.18 -33.22
CA THR A 396 -5.45 26.16 -32.88
C THR A 396 -5.92 24.74 -32.53
N ILE A 397 -5.53 23.74 -33.32
CA ILE A 397 -5.84 22.32 -33.03
C ILE A 397 -5.32 21.91 -31.67
N LEU A 398 -4.06 22.23 -31.35
CA LEU A 398 -3.49 21.88 -30.04
C LEU A 398 -4.17 22.63 -28.90
N ASN A 399 -4.59 23.89 -29.09
CA ASN A 399 -5.31 24.66 -28.09
C ASN A 399 -6.70 24.05 -27.80
N ASP A 400 -7.44 23.68 -28.84
CA ASP A 400 -8.75 23.06 -28.70
C ASP A 400 -8.64 21.64 -28.08
N ALA A 401 -7.59 20.91 -28.42
CA ALA A 401 -7.32 19.58 -27.87
C ALA A 401 -7.03 19.57 -26.35
N GLN A 402 -6.51 20.69 -25.80
CA GLN A 402 -6.19 20.79 -24.35
C GLN A 402 -7.38 20.48 -23.45
N SER A 403 -8.58 20.82 -23.87
CA SER A 403 -9.79 20.68 -23.07
C SER A 403 -10.45 19.28 -23.17
N VAL A 404 -10.01 18.43 -24.08
CA VAL A 404 -10.71 17.16 -24.36
C VAL A 404 -10.37 16.09 -23.33
N TYR A 405 -9.08 15.90 -23.03
CA TYR A 405 -8.61 14.93 -22.04
C TYR A 405 -7.50 15.56 -21.17
N PRO A 406 -7.80 16.60 -20.40
CA PRO A 406 -6.84 17.13 -19.46
C PRO A 406 -6.52 16.09 -18.38
N ILE A 407 -5.32 16.14 -17.83
CA ILE A 407 -4.88 15.30 -16.72
C ILE A 407 -4.32 16.21 -15.62
N SER A 408 -4.61 15.90 -14.37
CA SER A 408 -4.04 16.61 -13.22
C SER A 408 -2.62 16.15 -12.91
N MET A 409 -1.81 17.02 -12.30
CA MET A 409 -0.52 16.61 -11.76
C MET A 409 -0.62 15.54 -10.69
N GLU A 410 -1.74 15.48 -9.96
CA GLU A 410 -2.03 14.48 -8.92
C GLU A 410 -2.27 13.07 -9.49
N ASP A 411 -2.69 12.98 -10.75
CA ASP A 411 -2.88 11.69 -11.43
C ASP A 411 -1.56 11.00 -11.76
N PHE A 412 -0.46 11.78 -11.87
CA PHE A 412 0.86 11.24 -12.13
C PHE A 412 1.54 10.76 -10.85
N ASP A 413 2.34 9.69 -10.98
CA ASP A 413 3.10 9.09 -9.88
C ASP A 413 2.23 8.75 -8.64
N SER A 414 0.93 8.56 -8.84
CA SER A 414 -0.04 8.30 -7.76
C SER A 414 0.12 6.90 -7.16
N ASP A 415 0.56 5.92 -7.95
CA ASP A 415 0.85 4.59 -7.45
C ASP A 415 2.21 4.55 -6.74
N LYS A 416 2.16 4.50 -5.41
CA LYS A 416 3.32 4.50 -4.51
C LYS A 416 4.19 3.24 -4.62
N TYR A 417 3.72 2.19 -5.30
CA TYR A 417 4.38 0.88 -5.36
C TYR A 417 4.91 0.50 -6.75
N LEU A 418 4.73 1.33 -7.76
CA LEU A 418 5.36 1.12 -9.06
C LEU A 418 6.73 1.81 -9.11
N PHE A 419 7.78 1.07 -9.44
CA PHE A 419 9.14 1.58 -9.59
C PHE A 419 9.63 1.41 -11.02
N ASN A 420 9.89 2.52 -11.70
CA ASN A 420 10.20 2.56 -13.12
C ASN A 420 11.70 2.54 -13.37
N CYS A 421 12.17 1.57 -14.16
CA CYS A 421 13.56 1.42 -14.61
C CYS A 421 13.67 1.70 -16.10
N THR A 422 14.88 1.70 -16.67
CA THR A 422 15.07 1.97 -18.11
C THR A 422 14.48 0.91 -19.02
N ASN A 423 14.36 -0.33 -18.55
CA ASN A 423 13.90 -1.47 -19.33
C ASN A 423 12.53 -2.02 -18.92
N GLY A 424 11.82 -1.35 -17.98
CA GLY A 424 10.48 -1.75 -17.54
C GLY A 424 10.13 -1.25 -16.15
N THR A 425 8.96 -1.63 -15.66
CA THR A 425 8.39 -1.22 -14.37
C THR A 425 8.32 -2.41 -13.42
N ILE A 426 8.72 -2.21 -12.16
CA ILE A 426 8.63 -3.19 -11.08
C ILE A 426 7.40 -2.85 -10.23
N ASP A 427 6.48 -3.80 -10.06
CA ASP A 427 5.44 -3.70 -9.03
C ASP A 427 5.99 -4.23 -7.70
N LEU A 428 6.20 -3.33 -6.75
CA LEU A 428 6.78 -3.63 -5.44
C LEU A 428 5.85 -4.46 -4.51
N ARG A 429 4.59 -4.62 -4.86
CA ARG A 429 3.66 -5.49 -4.10
C ARG A 429 3.90 -6.96 -4.39
N THR A 430 4.19 -7.25 -5.66
CA THR A 430 4.40 -8.61 -6.17
C THR A 430 5.85 -8.91 -6.49
N MET A 431 6.69 -7.88 -6.57
CA MET A 431 8.08 -7.92 -7.10
C MET A 431 8.12 -8.39 -8.56
N GLU A 432 7.02 -8.23 -9.29
CA GLU A 432 6.94 -8.55 -10.71
C GLU A 432 7.53 -7.43 -11.55
N PHE A 433 8.34 -7.80 -12.54
CA PHE A 433 8.90 -6.89 -13.53
C PHE A 433 8.14 -7.03 -14.84
N ARG A 434 7.69 -5.93 -15.42
CA ARG A 434 6.92 -5.91 -16.66
C ARG A 434 7.34 -4.75 -17.57
N GLU A 435 6.89 -4.79 -18.81
CA GLU A 435 7.08 -3.69 -19.76
C GLU A 435 6.44 -2.39 -19.27
N HIS A 436 6.93 -1.27 -19.79
CA HIS A 436 6.36 0.05 -19.52
C HIS A 436 4.93 0.17 -20.03
N ASP A 437 4.09 0.87 -19.27
CA ASP A 437 2.71 1.17 -19.65
C ASP A 437 2.42 2.66 -19.44
N ALA A 438 1.86 3.32 -20.47
CA ALA A 438 1.45 4.72 -20.37
C ALA A 438 0.36 4.95 -19.31
N GLU A 439 -0.48 3.94 -19.07
CA GLU A 439 -1.56 4.02 -18.07
C GLU A 439 -1.05 3.98 -16.62
N ASP A 440 0.20 3.58 -16.38
CA ASP A 440 0.86 3.72 -15.08
C ASP A 440 1.07 5.20 -14.70
N LYS A 441 1.01 6.10 -15.67
CA LYS A 441 1.16 7.55 -15.50
C LYS A 441 2.43 7.95 -14.72
N LEU A 442 3.51 7.22 -14.92
CA LEU A 442 4.79 7.49 -14.25
C LEU A 442 5.54 8.62 -14.95
N THR A 443 5.99 9.60 -14.16
CA THR A 443 6.87 10.69 -14.64
C THR A 443 8.33 10.49 -14.25
N LYS A 444 8.60 9.60 -13.29
CA LYS A 444 9.91 9.31 -12.74
C LYS A 444 10.51 8.07 -13.40
N ILE A 445 11.84 8.06 -13.49
CA ILE A 445 12.60 6.91 -13.95
C ILE A 445 13.91 6.79 -13.16
N ALA A 446 14.22 5.58 -12.74
CA ALA A 446 15.54 5.20 -12.28
C ALA A 446 16.41 4.91 -13.51
N PRO A 447 17.55 5.61 -13.72
CA PRO A 447 18.36 5.46 -14.92
C PRO A 447 19.24 4.18 -14.86
N VAL A 448 18.63 3.07 -14.52
CA VAL A 448 19.25 1.77 -14.34
C VAL A 448 18.43 0.70 -15.03
N GLU A 449 19.10 -0.22 -15.68
CA GLU A 449 18.48 -1.43 -16.21
C GLU A 449 18.32 -2.46 -15.10
N TYR A 450 17.11 -2.95 -14.90
CA TYR A 450 16.85 -4.01 -13.93
C TYR A 450 17.28 -5.36 -14.50
N MET A 451 18.29 -5.96 -13.86
CA MET A 451 18.80 -7.32 -14.16
C MET A 451 18.67 -8.17 -12.89
N PRO A 452 17.70 -9.09 -12.79
CA PRO A 452 17.36 -9.80 -11.55
C PRO A 452 18.53 -10.54 -10.91
N ASN A 453 19.47 -11.01 -11.72
CA ASN A 453 20.62 -11.81 -11.27
C ASN A 453 21.93 -11.00 -11.09
N ALA A 454 21.88 -9.67 -11.27
CA ALA A 454 23.06 -8.83 -11.12
C ALA A 454 23.52 -8.83 -9.65
N LYS A 455 24.82 -9.06 -9.43
CA LYS A 455 25.51 -9.06 -8.13
C LYS A 455 26.79 -8.25 -8.22
N SER A 456 27.23 -7.72 -7.10
CA SER A 456 28.49 -7.00 -6.98
C SER A 456 29.19 -7.32 -5.67
N ASP A 457 30.14 -8.28 -5.71
CA ASP A 457 30.94 -8.68 -4.54
C ASP A 457 31.66 -7.47 -3.93
N ARG A 458 32.07 -6.51 -4.77
CA ARG A 458 32.74 -5.28 -4.29
C ARG A 458 31.77 -4.38 -3.51
N PHE A 459 30.50 -4.30 -3.94
CA PHE A 459 29.49 -3.53 -3.19
C PHE A 459 29.13 -4.24 -1.89
N ASP A 460 28.97 -5.56 -1.90
CA ASP A 460 28.69 -6.35 -0.68
C ASP A 460 29.84 -6.25 0.33
N SER A 461 31.09 -6.27 -0.16
CA SER A 461 32.28 -6.05 0.69
C SER A 461 32.30 -4.64 1.25
N PHE A 462 31.99 -3.64 0.43
CA PHE A 462 31.90 -2.24 0.87
C PHE A 462 30.85 -2.04 1.97
N ILE A 463 29.67 -2.65 1.85
CA ILE A 463 28.64 -2.59 2.90
C ILE A 463 29.16 -3.21 4.22
N ARG A 464 29.85 -4.36 4.14
CA ARG A 464 30.48 -4.99 5.33
C ARG A 464 31.55 -4.11 5.96
N GLU A 465 32.39 -3.50 5.14
CA GLU A 465 33.46 -2.60 5.58
C GLU A 465 32.89 -1.37 6.35
N ILE A 466 31.92 -0.66 5.75
CA ILE A 466 31.34 0.57 6.36
C ILE A 466 30.51 0.28 7.62
N MET A 467 30.01 -0.94 7.76
CA MET A 467 29.28 -1.40 8.96
C MET A 467 30.21 -2.09 9.98
N SER A 468 31.53 -2.07 9.76
CA SER A 468 32.55 -2.68 10.64
C SER A 468 32.28 -4.18 10.91
N GLY A 469 31.72 -4.89 9.93
CA GLY A 469 31.37 -6.31 10.02
C GLY A 469 30.07 -6.62 10.79
N ASP A 470 29.37 -5.63 11.35
CA ASP A 470 28.07 -5.83 11.99
C ASP A 470 26.98 -6.07 10.94
N MET A 471 26.66 -7.35 10.73
CA MET A 471 25.66 -7.76 9.74
C MET A 471 24.23 -7.39 10.13
N SER A 472 23.91 -7.24 11.41
CA SER A 472 22.60 -6.80 11.88
C SER A 472 22.39 -5.33 11.53
N LYS A 473 23.42 -4.50 11.75
CA LYS A 473 23.44 -3.10 11.34
C LYS A 473 23.40 -2.95 9.82
N ALA A 474 24.15 -3.79 9.08
CA ALA A 474 24.13 -3.81 7.61
C ALA A 474 22.73 -4.14 7.06
N ARG A 475 22.05 -5.13 7.65
CA ARG A 475 20.67 -5.50 7.31
C ARG A 475 19.67 -4.38 7.62
N PHE A 476 19.82 -3.70 8.75
CA PHE A 476 19.00 -2.54 9.09
C PHE A 476 19.22 -1.38 8.11
N LEU A 477 20.47 -1.06 7.77
CA LEU A 477 20.80 -0.07 6.74
C LEU A 477 20.17 -0.44 5.40
N GLN A 478 20.23 -1.70 4.99
CA GLN A 478 19.61 -2.18 3.76
C GLN A 478 18.09 -1.96 3.75
N LYS A 479 17.40 -2.27 4.87
CA LYS A 479 15.97 -2.02 5.03
C LYS A 479 15.64 -0.52 4.98
N SER A 480 16.42 0.32 5.66
CA SER A 480 16.18 1.76 5.77
C SER A 480 16.28 2.48 4.43
N VAL A 481 17.30 2.16 3.63
CA VAL A 481 17.42 2.75 2.29
C VAL A 481 16.54 2.03 1.26
N GLY A 482 16.31 0.73 1.41
CA GLY A 482 15.38 -0.06 0.61
C GLY A 482 13.93 0.43 0.75
N TYR A 483 13.54 0.93 1.92
CA TYR A 483 12.25 1.60 2.12
C TYR A 483 12.00 2.72 1.11
N SER A 484 13.06 3.39 0.67
CA SER A 484 12.97 4.50 -0.29
C SER A 484 12.67 4.08 -1.72
N VAL A 485 12.61 2.80 -2.09
CA VAL A 485 12.17 2.39 -3.44
C VAL A 485 10.65 2.53 -3.60
N SER A 486 9.89 2.48 -2.50
CA SER A 486 8.44 2.74 -2.48
C SER A 486 8.12 4.19 -2.12
N GLY A 487 6.90 4.64 -2.43
CA GLY A 487 6.33 5.89 -1.92
C GLY A 487 5.58 5.74 -0.60
N ASP A 488 5.66 4.58 0.05
CA ASP A 488 5.03 4.31 1.34
C ASP A 488 5.75 5.06 2.47
N THR A 489 5.01 5.71 3.37
CA THR A 489 5.52 6.52 4.49
C THR A 489 4.99 6.07 5.86
N ARG A 490 4.38 4.89 5.94
CA ARG A 490 3.69 4.37 7.14
C ARG A 490 4.52 4.28 8.41
N PHE A 491 5.86 4.22 8.32
CA PHE A 491 6.74 4.20 9.50
C PHE A 491 7.09 5.58 10.03
N GLU A 492 6.73 6.65 9.32
CA GLU A 492 6.85 8.04 9.75
C GLU A 492 8.21 8.44 10.32
N CYS A 493 9.30 7.85 9.84
CA CYS A 493 10.64 8.01 10.40
C CYS A 493 11.64 8.65 9.43
N MET A 494 12.72 9.19 10.01
CA MET A 494 13.90 9.68 9.32
C MET A 494 15.16 8.98 9.85
N PHE A 495 16.14 8.83 8.97
CA PHE A 495 17.39 8.13 9.30
C PHE A 495 18.57 9.08 9.30
N PHE A 496 19.37 9.00 10.36
CA PHE A 496 20.66 9.68 10.43
C PHE A 496 21.78 8.69 10.19
N LEU A 497 22.46 8.81 9.07
CA LEU A 497 23.71 8.11 8.80
C LEU A 497 24.82 8.92 9.49
N TYR A 498 25.09 8.56 10.73
CA TYR A 498 25.97 9.32 11.61
C TYR A 498 27.35 8.68 11.73
N GLY A 499 28.39 9.47 11.61
CA GLY A 499 29.74 9.04 11.93
C GLY A 499 30.55 10.23 12.41
N ALA A 500 31.04 10.17 13.65
CA ALA A 500 31.78 11.25 14.27
C ALA A 500 33.06 11.64 13.52
N THR A 501 33.61 10.71 12.75
CA THR A 501 34.79 10.92 11.89
C THR A 501 34.42 11.14 10.44
N THR A 502 35.33 11.70 9.65
CA THR A 502 35.22 11.72 8.17
C THR A 502 35.68 10.37 7.58
N ARG A 503 35.54 10.20 6.25
CA ARG A 503 36.05 9.02 5.51
C ARG A 503 35.50 7.68 6.04
N ASN A 504 34.23 7.64 6.29
CA ASN A 504 33.49 6.46 6.81
C ASN A 504 32.57 5.81 5.76
N GLY A 505 32.68 6.22 4.49
CA GLY A 505 31.94 5.63 3.37
C GLY A 505 30.52 6.15 3.15
N LYS A 506 29.92 6.95 4.06
CA LYS A 506 28.56 7.50 3.93
C LYS A 506 28.31 8.19 2.59
N GLY A 507 29.20 9.12 2.21
CA GLY A 507 29.06 9.89 0.97
C GLY A 507 29.11 9.00 -0.28
N THR A 508 29.97 7.99 -0.30
CA THR A 508 30.06 7.03 -1.42
C THR A 508 28.78 6.18 -1.52
N LEU A 509 28.26 5.71 -0.38
CA LEU A 509 27.00 4.96 -0.33
C LEU A 509 25.85 5.79 -0.89
N MET A 510 25.62 6.99 -0.35
CA MET A 510 24.47 7.81 -0.75
C MET A 510 24.59 8.33 -2.18
N GLU A 511 25.80 8.64 -2.68
CA GLU A 511 26.02 8.98 -4.09
C GLU A 511 25.62 7.82 -5.02
N SER A 512 25.99 6.59 -4.66
CA SER A 512 25.67 5.40 -5.44
C SER A 512 24.17 5.12 -5.43
N ILE A 513 23.52 5.23 -4.26
CA ILE A 513 22.07 5.04 -4.14
C ILE A 513 21.30 6.11 -4.91
N LEU A 514 21.65 7.39 -4.76
CA LEU A 514 20.99 8.49 -5.49
C LEU A 514 21.12 8.34 -7.00
N ARG A 515 22.25 7.83 -7.48
CA ARG A 515 22.46 7.55 -8.90
C ARG A 515 21.52 6.45 -9.41
N VAL A 516 21.35 5.39 -8.64
CA VAL A 516 20.42 4.29 -8.97
C VAL A 516 18.97 4.75 -8.88
N MET A 517 18.63 5.52 -7.86
CA MET A 517 17.28 6.07 -7.67
C MET A 517 16.87 7.09 -8.74
N GLY A 518 17.82 7.78 -9.37
CA GLY A 518 17.55 8.73 -10.43
C GLY A 518 16.53 9.79 -10.05
N ASP A 519 15.45 9.90 -10.80
CA ASP A 519 14.38 10.89 -10.55
C ASP A 519 13.65 10.67 -9.21
N TYR A 520 13.72 9.46 -8.64
CA TYR A 520 13.12 9.15 -7.34
C TYR A 520 13.95 9.65 -6.15
N GLY A 521 15.21 10.03 -6.36
CA GLY A 521 16.11 10.50 -5.32
C GLY A 521 16.56 11.94 -5.53
N LYS A 522 16.62 12.75 -4.46
CA LYS A 522 17.15 14.11 -4.52
C LYS A 522 18.02 14.45 -3.33
N SER A 523 19.07 15.25 -3.59
CA SER A 523 19.78 15.94 -2.53
C SER A 523 19.03 17.22 -2.16
N VAL A 524 18.85 17.41 -0.85
CA VAL A 524 18.08 18.49 -0.24
C VAL A 524 18.99 19.29 0.67
N ARG A 525 18.79 20.59 0.77
CA ARG A 525 19.56 21.46 1.66
C ARG A 525 19.17 21.21 3.12
N ALA A 526 20.13 21.26 4.02
CA ALA A 526 19.89 21.06 5.45
C ALA A 526 18.97 22.14 6.05
N GLU A 527 18.99 23.35 5.49
CA GLU A 527 18.14 24.47 5.90
C GLU A 527 16.65 24.19 5.70
N THR A 528 16.29 23.20 4.85
CA THR A 528 14.91 22.74 4.69
C THR A 528 14.37 22.13 5.99
N LEU A 529 15.20 21.53 6.83
CA LEU A 529 14.80 21.02 8.15
C LEU A 529 15.02 22.00 9.28
N ALA A 530 15.69 23.13 9.05
CA ALA A 530 16.12 24.05 10.09
C ALA A 530 14.96 24.90 10.63
N GLN A 531 15.03 25.20 11.92
CA GLN A 531 14.17 26.21 12.53
C GLN A 531 14.53 27.59 12.02
N LYS A 532 13.59 28.27 11.35
CA LYS A 532 13.75 29.63 10.85
C LYS A 532 13.35 30.64 11.93
N HIS A 533 14.21 31.62 12.20
CA HIS A 533 13.93 32.68 13.19
C HIS A 533 12.78 33.63 12.77
N ASN A 534 12.64 33.88 11.45
CA ASN A 534 11.57 34.71 10.90
C ASN A 534 10.91 33.96 9.74
N PRO A 535 9.94 33.07 9.99
CA PRO A 535 9.24 32.37 8.94
C PRO A 535 8.35 33.35 8.15
N ASN A 536 8.59 33.48 6.85
CA ASN A 536 7.71 34.19 5.94
C ASN A 536 6.80 33.17 5.24
N SER A 537 5.55 33.10 5.67
CA SER A 537 4.56 32.16 5.13
C SER A 537 4.21 32.43 3.65
N GLN A 538 4.53 33.64 3.13
CA GLN A 538 4.27 34.01 1.74
C GLN A 538 5.47 33.73 0.82
N ALA A 539 6.64 33.39 1.37
CA ALA A 539 7.81 33.08 0.54
C ALA A 539 7.60 31.79 -0.25
N PRO A 540 8.16 31.68 -1.46
CA PRO A 540 8.19 30.42 -2.21
C PRO A 540 8.86 29.33 -1.38
N SER A 541 8.29 28.14 -1.40
CA SER A 541 8.83 26.94 -0.73
C SER A 541 9.39 25.95 -1.75
N GLU A 542 10.24 26.45 -2.65
CA GLU A 542 10.77 25.64 -3.76
C GLU A 542 11.48 24.38 -3.29
N ASP A 543 12.18 24.45 -2.15
CA ASP A 543 12.84 23.28 -1.55
C ASP A 543 11.84 22.17 -1.22
N LEU A 544 10.63 22.51 -0.74
CA LEU A 544 9.56 21.55 -0.50
C LEU A 544 8.85 21.13 -1.79
N ALA A 545 8.59 22.08 -2.71
CA ALA A 545 7.93 21.80 -3.97
C ALA A 545 8.70 20.77 -4.81
N ARG A 546 10.03 20.77 -4.72
CA ARG A 546 10.91 19.81 -5.41
C ARG A 546 10.86 18.40 -4.83
N LEU A 547 10.22 18.21 -3.68
CA LEU A 547 10.07 16.91 -3.02
C LEU A 547 8.80 16.16 -3.45
N ALA A 548 7.92 16.79 -4.23
CA ALA A 548 6.75 16.13 -4.77
C ALA A 548 7.14 14.93 -5.63
N SER A 549 6.50 13.78 -5.36
CA SER A 549 6.69 12.50 -6.05
C SER A 549 8.12 11.93 -6.01
N ILE A 550 9.03 12.44 -5.16
CA ILE A 550 10.31 11.75 -4.88
C ILE A 550 10.15 10.75 -3.74
N ARG A 551 11.08 9.81 -3.61
CA ARG A 551 11.04 8.73 -2.61
C ARG A 551 12.22 8.74 -1.65
N LEU A 552 13.34 9.35 -2.05
CA LEU A 552 14.54 9.50 -1.26
C LEU A 552 14.96 10.97 -1.20
N ALA A 553 14.87 11.58 -0.04
CA ALA A 553 15.42 12.89 0.27
C ALA A 553 16.73 12.73 1.04
N ASN A 554 17.87 12.96 0.39
CA ASN A 554 19.18 12.91 1.03
C ASN A 554 19.61 14.32 1.45
N ILE A 555 19.80 14.52 2.75
CA ILE A 555 20.31 15.76 3.33
C ILE A 555 21.76 15.53 3.74
N ALA A 556 22.66 16.26 3.12
CA ALA A 556 24.09 16.13 3.38
C ALA A 556 24.60 17.27 4.24
N GLU A 557 25.42 16.91 5.21
CA GLU A 557 26.27 17.82 6.01
C GLU A 557 25.51 19.01 6.61
N PRO A 558 24.52 18.81 7.49
CA PRO A 558 23.96 19.88 8.29
C PRO A 558 25.08 20.64 9.01
N SER A 559 25.00 21.97 9.03
CA SER A 559 25.95 22.78 9.75
C SER A 559 25.93 22.46 11.25
N ARG A 560 27.09 22.53 11.90
CA ARG A 560 27.20 22.32 13.34
C ARG A 560 26.30 23.30 14.12
N GLY A 561 25.47 22.76 15.02
CA GLY A 561 24.52 23.54 15.80
C GLY A 561 23.21 23.88 15.07
N LEU A 562 22.94 23.31 13.90
CA LEU A 562 21.63 23.43 13.25
C LEU A 562 20.54 22.92 14.18
N VAL A 563 19.51 23.72 14.44
CA VAL A 563 18.34 23.33 15.23
C VAL A 563 17.23 22.86 14.27
N LEU A 564 16.74 21.65 14.49
CA LEU A 564 15.65 21.09 13.69
C LEU A 564 14.30 21.73 14.04
N ASN A 565 13.51 22.00 13.01
CA ASN A 565 12.11 22.35 13.16
C ASN A 565 11.27 21.06 13.28
N ALA A 566 10.98 20.69 14.54
CA ALA A 566 10.25 19.46 14.82
C ALA A 566 8.88 19.39 14.14
N ALA A 567 8.13 20.50 14.07
CA ALA A 567 6.84 20.56 13.41
C ALA A 567 6.97 20.26 11.90
N GLN A 568 7.95 20.87 11.24
CA GLN A 568 8.21 20.63 9.82
C GLN A 568 8.67 19.19 9.55
N VAL A 569 9.54 18.64 10.40
CA VAL A 569 9.96 17.25 10.27
C VAL A 569 8.76 16.30 10.45
N LYS A 570 7.89 16.55 11.43
CA LYS A 570 6.66 15.77 11.63
C LYS A 570 5.76 15.80 10.40
N ASN A 571 5.56 16.97 9.79
CA ASN A 571 4.78 17.08 8.55
C ASN A 571 5.46 16.37 7.38
N MET A 572 6.78 16.45 7.27
CA MET A 572 7.51 15.82 6.16
C MET A 572 7.65 14.30 6.28
N THR A 573 7.61 13.75 7.49
CA THR A 573 7.69 12.31 7.75
C THR A 573 6.30 11.68 7.97
N GLY A 574 5.28 12.48 8.27
CA GLY A 574 3.90 12.05 8.42
C GLY A 574 3.19 11.85 7.09
N ASN A 575 1.91 11.56 7.18
CA ASN A 575 1.02 11.43 6.02
C ASN A 575 0.20 12.72 5.78
N ASP A 576 0.61 13.82 6.39
CA ASP A 576 -0.06 15.11 6.25
C ASP A 576 0.24 15.75 4.89
N THR A 577 -0.74 16.39 4.31
CA THR A 577 -0.59 17.13 3.05
C THR A 577 0.34 18.32 3.23
N ILE A 578 1.33 18.45 2.36
CA ILE A 578 2.28 19.57 2.33
C ILE A 578 1.84 20.55 1.25
N ASN A 579 1.60 21.81 1.66
CA ASN A 579 1.41 22.91 0.72
C ASN A 579 2.77 23.49 0.33
N ALA A 580 3.03 23.58 -1.00
CA ALA A 580 4.27 24.09 -1.52
C ALA A 580 4.05 24.93 -2.78
N ARG A 581 5.04 25.77 -3.12
CA ARG A 581 4.97 26.66 -4.27
C ARG A 581 6.33 26.86 -4.92
N PHE A 582 6.39 26.69 -6.25
CA PHE A 582 7.53 27.15 -7.04
C PHE A 582 7.49 28.67 -7.21
N LEU A 583 8.64 29.26 -7.51
CA LEU A 583 8.75 30.68 -7.79
C LEU A 583 7.89 31.04 -9.02
N HIS A 584 7.03 32.05 -8.90
CA HIS A 584 6.08 32.50 -9.92
C HIS A 584 4.98 31.52 -10.32
N GLU A 585 4.77 30.44 -9.55
CA GLU A 585 3.65 29.52 -9.76
C GLU A 585 2.62 29.59 -8.61
N ASN A 586 1.44 29.02 -8.83
CA ASN A 586 0.45 28.84 -7.76
C ASN A 586 0.94 27.79 -6.77
N SER A 587 0.44 27.86 -5.53
CA SER A 587 0.65 26.78 -4.56
C SER A 587 -0.11 25.53 -4.98
N PHE A 588 0.45 24.38 -4.63
CA PHE A 588 -0.16 23.07 -4.81
C PHE A 588 0.05 22.22 -3.56
N ASP A 589 -0.81 21.27 -3.36
CA ASP A 589 -0.77 20.35 -2.26
C ASP A 589 -0.24 19.00 -2.74
N PHE A 590 0.55 18.32 -1.90
CA PHE A 590 0.98 16.95 -2.19
C PHE A 590 1.18 16.15 -0.90
N GLU A 591 0.97 14.83 -0.97
CA GLU A 591 1.31 13.91 0.10
C GLU A 591 2.78 13.50 0.01
N PRO A 592 3.54 13.49 1.13
CA PRO A 592 4.91 12.98 1.15
C PRO A 592 4.98 11.52 0.72
N GLN A 593 5.91 11.22 -0.19
CA GLN A 593 6.26 9.85 -0.57
C GLN A 593 7.72 9.52 -0.24
N PHE A 594 8.46 10.49 0.30
CA PHE A 594 9.88 10.39 0.51
C PHE A 594 10.27 10.00 1.94
N LYS A 595 11.40 9.34 2.04
CA LYS A 595 12.11 9.08 3.30
C LYS A 595 13.30 10.01 3.41
N ILE A 596 13.46 10.61 4.58
CA ILE A 596 14.54 11.56 4.86
C ILE A 596 15.74 10.78 5.39
N ASN A 597 16.87 10.89 4.69
CA ASN A 597 18.16 10.37 5.11
C ASN A 597 19.11 11.53 5.32
N VAL A 598 19.59 11.72 6.55
CA VAL A 598 20.54 12.78 6.91
C VAL A 598 21.93 12.18 7.01
N ASN A 599 22.82 12.57 6.11
CA ASN A 599 24.21 12.15 6.09
C ASN A 599 25.05 13.19 6.83
N THR A 600 25.56 12.88 8.03
CA THR A 600 26.19 13.87 8.89
C THR A 600 27.35 13.35 9.74
N ASN A 601 28.25 14.26 10.10
CA ASN A 601 29.26 14.05 11.15
C ASN A 601 28.89 14.79 12.45
N TYR A 602 27.87 15.65 12.42
CA TYR A 602 27.36 16.40 13.57
C TYR A 602 25.85 16.26 13.64
N LEU A 603 25.35 15.69 14.71
CA LEU A 603 23.91 15.58 14.90
C LEU A 603 23.31 16.96 15.14
N PRO A 604 22.21 17.33 14.47
CA PRO A 604 21.51 18.58 14.71
C PRO A 604 20.95 18.66 16.12
N VAL A 605 20.60 19.85 16.59
CA VAL A 605 19.92 20.02 17.88
C VAL A 605 18.44 19.71 17.72
N ILE A 606 17.93 18.76 18.48
CA ILE A 606 16.50 18.45 18.59
C ILE A 606 15.99 18.98 19.93
N THR A 607 15.06 19.94 19.88
CA THR A 607 14.47 20.55 21.09
C THR A 607 13.17 19.87 21.52
N ASP A 608 12.50 19.15 20.62
CA ASP A 608 11.28 18.39 20.90
C ASP A 608 11.61 16.90 21.04
N THR A 609 11.78 16.45 22.26
CA THR A 609 12.12 15.05 22.60
C THR A 609 11.04 14.04 22.20
N THR A 610 9.81 14.50 21.87
CA THR A 610 8.75 13.61 21.38
C THR A 610 9.09 12.97 20.03
N MET A 611 10.02 13.54 19.28
CA MET A 611 10.51 12.94 18.04
C MET A 611 11.20 11.59 18.24
N PHE A 612 11.83 11.39 19.40
CA PHE A 612 12.46 10.11 19.77
C PHE A 612 11.43 9.12 20.29
N THR A 613 10.55 9.56 21.19
CA THR A 613 9.51 8.69 21.78
C THR A 613 8.46 8.24 20.77
N SER A 614 8.32 8.93 19.64
CA SER A 614 7.48 8.54 18.49
C SER A 614 8.25 7.76 17.42
N GLU A 615 9.48 7.30 17.72
CA GLU A 615 10.36 6.55 16.81
C GLU A 615 10.63 7.24 15.46
N ARG A 616 10.45 8.57 15.39
CA ARG A 616 10.69 9.34 14.16
C ARG A 616 12.16 9.53 13.82
N VAL A 617 13.05 9.34 14.79
CA VAL A 617 14.49 9.52 14.64
C VAL A 617 15.19 8.21 14.88
N LEU A 618 15.95 7.75 13.89
CA LEU A 618 16.75 6.52 13.96
C LEU A 618 18.18 6.82 13.54
N ILE A 619 19.15 6.48 14.42
CA ILE A 619 20.58 6.72 14.17
C ILE A 619 21.24 5.44 13.69
N ILE A 620 21.84 5.48 12.52
CA ILE A 620 22.66 4.38 11.98
C ILE A 620 24.11 4.80 12.13
N PRO A 621 24.89 4.23 13.09
CA PRO A 621 26.25 4.62 13.32
C PRO A 621 27.21 4.06 12.25
N PHE A 622 28.10 4.94 11.75
CA PHE A 622 29.18 4.64 10.80
C PHE A 622 30.51 4.79 11.54
N ASP A 623 30.91 3.76 12.28
CA ASP A 623 32.04 3.79 13.18
C ASP A 623 33.39 3.59 12.49
N LYS A 624 33.37 3.04 11.25
CA LYS A 624 34.60 2.82 10.47
C LYS A 624 35.18 4.18 10.02
N HIS A 625 36.48 4.36 10.25
CA HIS A 625 37.31 5.34 9.57
C HIS A 625 38.22 4.62 8.59
N PHE A 626 38.25 5.07 7.32
CA PHE A 626 39.18 4.53 6.34
C PHE A 626 40.49 5.35 6.34
N GLU A 627 41.56 4.71 6.73
CA GLU A 627 42.89 5.30 6.66
C GLU A 627 43.29 5.55 5.19
N ALA A 628 44.24 6.44 4.95
CA ALA A 628 44.61 6.85 3.60
C ALA A 628 45.00 5.68 2.70
N TRP A 629 45.57 4.62 3.24
CA TRP A 629 45.98 3.41 2.54
C TRP A 629 44.84 2.41 2.29
N GLU A 630 43.73 2.52 3.06
CA GLU A 630 42.54 1.71 2.88
C GLU A 630 41.59 2.29 1.79
N GLN A 631 41.80 3.55 1.41
CA GLN A 631 40.89 4.27 0.53
C GLN A 631 41.04 3.83 -0.94
N ASP A 632 39.98 3.18 -1.45
CA ASP A 632 39.87 2.84 -2.88
C ASP A 632 39.35 4.04 -3.68
N LYS A 633 40.24 4.75 -4.37
CA LYS A 633 39.90 5.91 -5.22
C LYS A 633 39.08 5.51 -6.46
N GLY A 634 39.13 4.25 -6.86
CA GLY A 634 38.38 3.68 -7.99
C GLY A 634 36.94 3.27 -7.64
N LEU A 635 36.58 3.20 -6.36
CA LEU A 635 35.34 2.64 -5.87
C LEU A 635 34.09 3.30 -6.46
N LYS A 636 34.05 4.62 -6.50
CA LYS A 636 32.93 5.36 -7.10
C LYS A 636 32.80 5.07 -8.60
N ALA A 637 33.90 4.92 -9.32
CA ALA A 637 33.90 4.57 -10.73
C ALA A 637 33.40 3.11 -10.94
N ALA A 638 33.78 2.19 -10.06
CA ALA A 638 33.31 0.81 -10.09
C ALA A 638 31.77 0.75 -9.88
N PHE A 639 31.20 1.52 -8.97
CA PHE A 639 29.75 1.54 -8.71
C PHE A 639 28.93 2.30 -9.78
N ARG A 640 29.59 2.97 -10.73
CA ARG A 640 28.95 3.59 -11.91
C ARG A 640 28.75 2.64 -13.07
N LYS A 641 29.35 1.44 -13.04
CA LYS A 641 29.19 0.44 -14.10
C LYS A 641 27.73 -0.08 -14.11
N PRO A 642 27.14 -0.33 -15.28
CA PRO A 642 25.73 -0.76 -15.38
C PRO A 642 25.41 -1.99 -14.52
N GLU A 643 26.29 -3.01 -14.52
CA GLU A 643 26.08 -4.23 -13.75
C GLU A 643 26.10 -3.97 -12.24
N ALA A 644 26.99 -3.05 -11.79
CA ALA A 644 27.05 -2.67 -10.37
C ALA A 644 25.83 -1.84 -9.96
N GLN A 645 25.31 -0.96 -10.85
CA GLN A 645 24.11 -0.21 -10.58
C GLN A 645 22.89 -1.12 -10.47
N SER A 646 22.76 -2.12 -11.36
CA SER A 646 21.70 -3.12 -11.26
C SER A 646 21.83 -3.97 -9.99
N ALA A 647 23.05 -4.34 -9.57
CA ALA A 647 23.29 -5.03 -8.31
C ALA A 647 22.88 -4.17 -7.09
N ILE A 648 23.17 -2.87 -7.11
CA ILE A 648 22.75 -1.94 -6.06
C ILE A 648 21.21 -1.82 -6.04
N LEU A 649 20.56 -1.78 -7.20
CA LEU A 649 19.09 -1.79 -7.28
C LEU A 649 18.53 -3.09 -6.65
N ASN A 650 19.08 -4.25 -6.98
CA ASN A 650 18.68 -5.53 -6.40
C ASN A 650 18.85 -5.54 -4.87
N TRP A 651 19.94 -4.94 -4.37
CA TRP A 651 20.18 -4.81 -2.94
C TRP A 651 19.14 -3.91 -2.26
N LEU A 652 18.71 -2.82 -2.91
CA LEU A 652 17.64 -1.95 -2.42
C LEU A 652 16.28 -2.66 -2.43
N LEU A 653 15.95 -3.38 -3.51
CA LEU A 653 14.71 -4.15 -3.63
C LEU A 653 14.63 -5.27 -2.58
N GLU A 654 15.73 -5.96 -2.34
CA GLU A 654 15.83 -6.95 -1.27
C GLU A 654 15.65 -6.31 0.11
N GLY A 655 16.23 -5.11 0.34
CA GLY A 655 16.01 -4.34 1.55
C GLY A 655 14.53 -4.00 1.78
N TYR A 656 13.84 -3.61 0.72
CA TYR A 656 12.38 -3.37 0.77
C TYR A 656 11.61 -4.66 1.07
N ARG A 657 11.94 -5.77 0.43
CA ARG A 657 11.33 -7.08 0.67
C ARG A 657 11.51 -7.54 2.13
N LEU A 658 12.72 -7.39 2.66
CA LEU A 658 13.03 -7.69 4.06
C LEU A 658 12.22 -6.82 5.03
N LEU A 659 12.05 -5.54 4.70
CA LEU A 659 11.23 -4.62 5.51
C LEU A 659 9.75 -5.05 5.54
N GLN A 660 9.20 -5.54 4.41
CA GLN A 660 7.82 -6.02 4.35
C GLN A 660 7.60 -7.28 5.19
N THR A 661 8.59 -8.16 5.24
CA THR A 661 8.48 -9.45 5.95
C THR A 661 8.85 -9.38 7.43
N GLU A 662 9.79 -8.52 7.80
CA GLU A 662 10.40 -8.51 9.14
C GLU A 662 10.14 -7.20 9.92
N GLY A 663 9.68 -6.15 9.24
CA GLY A 663 9.67 -4.81 9.83
C GLY A 663 11.09 -4.25 10.07
N PHE A 664 11.19 -3.09 10.73
CA PHE A 664 12.50 -2.48 10.96
C PHE A 664 13.37 -3.29 11.94
N MET A 665 12.84 -3.76 13.06
CA MET A 665 13.60 -4.51 14.09
C MET A 665 15.00 -3.93 14.28
N SER A 666 15.07 -2.77 14.94
CA SER A 666 16.33 -2.03 15.15
C SER A 666 17.34 -2.87 15.92
N PRO A 667 18.57 -3.07 15.42
CA PRO A 667 19.63 -3.76 16.15
C PRO A 667 20.11 -2.91 17.34
N GLN A 668 20.77 -3.57 18.30
CA GLN A 668 21.20 -2.91 19.55
C GLN A 668 22.08 -1.69 19.28
N SER A 669 22.97 -1.74 18.30
CA SER A 669 23.83 -0.61 17.90
C SER A 669 23.05 0.63 17.44
N VAL A 670 21.89 0.44 16.78
CA VAL A 670 20.99 1.54 16.36
C VAL A 670 20.20 2.07 17.56
N ILE A 671 19.73 1.16 18.42
CA ILE A 671 19.01 1.53 19.65
C ILE A 671 19.92 2.36 20.56
N ASP A 672 21.14 1.89 20.83
CA ASP A 672 22.09 2.57 21.70
C ASP A 672 22.47 3.95 21.13
N ALA A 673 22.75 4.06 19.83
CA ALA A 673 23.07 5.33 19.20
C ALA A 673 21.90 6.31 19.24
N THR A 674 20.67 5.82 19.04
CA THR A 674 19.46 6.64 19.11
C THR A 674 19.19 7.11 20.54
N ASN A 675 19.36 6.24 21.53
CA ASN A 675 19.22 6.57 22.95
C ASN A 675 20.29 7.56 23.43
N ALA A 676 21.53 7.41 22.99
CA ALA A 676 22.58 8.37 23.28
C ALA A 676 22.24 9.76 22.75
N TYR A 677 21.74 9.84 21.50
CA TYR A 677 21.30 11.12 20.93
C TYR A 677 20.08 11.70 21.64
N TYR A 678 19.12 10.85 22.05
CA TYR A 678 18.00 11.27 22.91
C TYR A 678 18.50 11.89 24.21
N HIS A 679 19.39 11.18 24.91
CA HIS A 679 19.99 11.67 26.18
C HIS A 679 20.71 13.01 25.98
N ASP A 680 21.51 13.14 24.92
CA ASP A 680 22.22 14.40 24.59
C ASP A 680 21.26 15.55 24.25
N SER A 681 20.05 15.23 23.75
CA SER A 681 19.01 16.21 23.40
C SER A 681 18.09 16.58 24.57
N ASP A 682 18.01 15.73 25.60
CA ASP A 682 17.14 15.90 26.79
C ASP A 682 17.85 16.67 27.91
N LYS A 683 18.04 17.96 27.69
CA LYS A 683 18.66 18.84 28.71
C LYS A 683 17.90 18.86 30.04
N ASN A 684 16.57 18.63 30.03
CA ASN A 684 15.78 18.61 31.26
C ASN A 684 16.00 17.31 32.05
N GLY A 685 16.15 16.19 31.34
CA GLY A 685 16.55 14.91 31.88
C GLY A 685 17.99 14.98 32.50
N GLN A 686 18.94 15.52 31.74
CA GLN A 686 20.31 15.73 32.21
C GLN A 686 20.37 16.61 33.47
N PHE A 687 19.66 17.75 33.47
CA PHE A 687 19.56 18.58 34.68
C PHE A 687 18.97 17.79 35.85
N ALA A 688 17.95 16.99 35.61
CA ALA A 688 17.35 16.20 36.67
C ALA A 688 18.30 15.11 37.21
N GLU A 689 19.13 14.52 36.36
CA GLU A 689 20.16 13.54 36.76
C GLU A 689 21.30 14.19 37.53
N ASP A 690 21.78 15.35 37.08
CA ASP A 690 22.92 16.05 37.68
C ASP A 690 22.58 16.77 38.99
N CYS A 691 21.37 17.31 39.10
CA CYS A 691 21.02 18.27 40.14
C CYS A 691 19.89 17.85 41.07
N LEU A 692 19.11 16.83 40.76
CA LEU A 692 17.93 16.46 41.54
C LEU A 692 18.08 15.11 42.24
N ILE A 693 17.79 15.12 43.53
CA ILE A 693 17.59 13.90 44.34
C ILE A 693 16.09 13.77 44.58
N CYS A 694 15.51 12.70 44.10
CA CYS A 694 14.07 12.43 44.28
C CYS A 694 13.82 11.81 45.65
N ASP A 695 13.24 12.57 46.58
CA ASP A 695 12.76 12.08 47.87
C ASP A 695 11.26 12.31 47.99
N PRO A 696 10.45 11.27 48.26
CA PRO A 696 9.00 11.41 48.38
C PRO A 696 8.52 12.39 49.46
N ASN A 697 9.37 12.68 50.46
CA ASN A 697 9.10 13.52 51.61
C ASN A 697 9.68 14.93 51.47
N ALA A 698 10.44 15.21 50.41
CA ALA A 698 11.08 16.51 50.21
C ALA A 698 10.19 17.43 49.35
N GLU A 699 10.14 18.71 49.70
CA GLU A 699 9.49 19.76 48.94
C GLU A 699 10.48 20.84 48.53
N THR A 700 10.45 21.26 47.29
CA THR A 700 11.28 22.36 46.79
C THR A 700 10.43 23.41 46.13
N LYS A 701 10.65 24.68 46.40
CA LYS A 701 9.94 25.79 45.72
C LYS A 701 10.27 25.79 44.26
N THR A 702 9.26 25.93 43.42
CA THR A 702 9.40 25.97 41.95
C THR A 702 10.36 27.06 41.47
N SER A 703 10.42 28.22 42.19
CA SER A 703 11.40 29.29 41.88
C SER A 703 12.83 28.86 42.11
N ALA A 704 13.13 28.21 43.25
CA ALA A 704 14.47 27.73 43.53
C ALA A 704 14.93 26.64 42.56
N LEU A 705 14.03 25.75 42.19
CA LEU A 705 14.26 24.73 41.18
C LEU A 705 14.59 25.34 39.81
N TYR A 706 13.84 26.36 39.41
CA TYR A 706 14.06 27.06 38.15
C TYR A 706 15.37 27.88 38.16
N ASP A 707 15.71 28.50 39.25
CA ASP A 707 16.98 29.23 39.39
C ASP A 707 18.17 28.27 39.30
N ALA A 708 18.10 27.09 39.94
CA ALA A 708 19.07 26.02 39.76
C ALA A 708 19.23 25.57 38.33
N TYR A 709 18.10 25.36 37.64
CA TYR A 709 18.09 25.02 36.24
C TYR A 709 18.76 26.09 35.35
N ARG A 710 18.44 27.35 35.55
CA ARG A 710 19.08 28.45 34.81
C ARG A 710 20.57 28.50 35.03
N THR A 711 21.02 28.27 36.28
CA THR A 711 22.44 28.24 36.64
C THR A 711 23.14 27.08 35.96
N TRP A 712 22.54 25.89 36.00
CA TRP A 712 23.03 24.69 35.32
C TRP A 712 23.11 24.90 33.81
N CYS A 713 22.08 25.47 33.18
CA CYS A 713 22.08 25.79 31.76
C CYS A 713 23.21 26.75 31.37
N SER A 714 23.45 27.80 32.21
CA SER A 714 24.54 28.75 32.00
C SER A 714 25.92 28.10 32.09
N GLN A 715 26.11 27.18 33.05
CA GLN A 715 27.36 26.44 33.24
C GLN A 715 27.64 25.46 32.08
N ASN A 716 26.58 24.85 31.53
CA ASN A 716 26.66 23.89 30.43
C ASN A 716 26.53 24.54 29.04
N GLY A 717 26.46 25.89 28.95
CA GLY A 717 26.41 26.61 27.68
C GLY A 717 25.13 26.38 26.89
N CYS A 718 24.03 25.99 27.56
CA CYS A 718 22.73 25.77 26.90
C CYS A 718 21.74 26.88 27.30
N TYR A 719 20.74 27.08 26.43
CA TYR A 719 19.68 28.07 26.65
C TYR A 719 18.62 27.52 27.60
N ALA A 720 18.28 28.25 28.66
CA ALA A 720 17.26 27.88 29.60
C ALA A 720 15.84 28.17 29.01
N GLU A 721 14.95 27.20 29.08
CA GLU A 721 13.55 27.38 28.76
C GLU A 721 12.86 28.30 29.79
N ASN A 722 11.65 28.79 29.43
CA ASN A 722 10.86 29.53 30.42
C ASN A 722 10.41 28.58 31.56
N ASN A 723 10.14 29.14 32.73
CA ASN A 723 9.79 28.38 33.94
C ASN A 723 8.56 27.45 33.71
N ARG A 724 7.54 27.90 32.97
CA ARG A 724 6.33 27.13 32.72
C ARG A 724 6.64 25.85 31.91
N ASN A 725 7.42 25.96 30.84
CA ASN A 725 7.80 24.84 30.01
C ASN A 725 8.70 23.87 30.75
N PHE A 726 9.71 24.38 31.45
CA PHE A 726 10.63 23.57 32.25
C PHE A 726 9.89 22.71 33.29
N ILE A 727 8.98 23.31 34.08
CA ILE A 727 8.19 22.57 35.08
C ILE A 727 7.26 21.55 34.43
N ALA A 728 6.69 21.89 33.28
CA ALA A 728 5.83 20.96 32.53
C ALA A 728 6.62 19.73 32.06
N GLU A 729 7.85 19.92 31.58
CA GLU A 729 8.73 18.81 31.15
C GLU A 729 9.20 17.95 32.34
N LEU A 730 9.61 18.56 33.44
CA LEU A 730 9.99 17.83 34.66
C LEU A 730 8.85 16.95 35.21
N ARG A 731 7.58 17.43 35.11
CA ARG A 731 6.43 16.64 35.51
C ARG A 731 6.22 15.41 34.60
N LYS A 732 6.48 15.53 33.31
CA LYS A 732 6.45 14.38 32.40
C LYS A 732 7.48 13.31 32.78
N LEU A 733 8.66 13.71 33.26
CA LEU A 733 9.70 12.80 33.73
C LEU A 733 9.33 12.10 35.06
N LYS A 734 8.15 12.37 35.64
CA LYS A 734 7.67 11.84 36.95
C LYS A 734 8.66 12.06 38.10
N ARG A 735 9.56 13.02 37.97
CA ARG A 735 10.56 13.37 39.00
C ARG A 735 10.10 14.52 39.92
N VAL A 736 8.98 15.17 39.57
CA VAL A 736 8.31 16.22 40.37
C VAL A 736 6.79 16.03 40.25
N ARG A 737 6.08 16.27 41.35
CA ARG A 737 4.59 16.22 41.38
C ARG A 737 3.94 17.54 40.97
#